data_7e4783e9bd862d1272ea589af75d592d
#
_entry.id   7e4783e9bd862d1272ea589af75d592d
#
_cell.length_a   1.000
_cell.length_b   1.000
_cell.length_c   1.000
_cell.angle_alpha   90.00
_cell.angle_beta   90.00
_cell.angle_gamma   90.00
#
_symmetry.space_group_name_H-M   'P 1'
#
loop_
_entity.id
_entity.type
_entity.pdbx_description
1 polymer ?
#
loop_
_entity_poly.entity_id
_entity_poly.type
_entity_poly.pdbx_seq_one_letter_code
_entity_poly.pdbx_strand_id
1 'polypeptide(L)'
;MKIFFCLTLVCKLFALSEFELHHIDKVHKLGYSGDTIIIGVADDAFNQDHISLKDKILKSTYPTDTAGKQLIPDLKKSTHGSHVAGIAVGAKIGDSKPYGVAYGAKFYGAGVFPNGSYTQIPDIYNFFKDVSIINNSWGINFYPYFNLKASNSGLVDCTQTNQGTSYNICNTPLEYVMKADKVANDMMRLSKDKGVLNVFAAGNEGILSPALHAILPSYDESLRAWLAVGALDANEITLESDGTLIIKSQGLADFSNGFKGATNFSLVAAGVNINNVDSSTNDKFTKKSGTSMAAPMVSGTAALVKQNFPFLDGKQIADILLSTANKNYKAPKFTVKQVTDGTNQPKFLIVYISQDPPRIEDEIKRDLKQLYNGIQVQVNGQWIDYSDYIWDNRDSAQSQKLNTSTISSINGVVRVEKEELFGQGILDAQKALKGLSILDANRLSDQDVLKYEQEPNTAYYTINTAGYDAEFSNDISQRKWDESTHLSSAINKPTHLANLNIGLSKEGEGILIISGQNTYEGATLIKQGELKLKGKVKNNAYVEQKAILSGNGIVGQNLNNKGIVRPGNEDLNDLTVQGTYTQEGVDSKLQLDFGNYKNSKLIAKTYDIKSGNLEYIPLPKYYILNKPVKINLGDLEKSLSSFNHVLIQNTYALNFDFVLSDDLVSINKTLIKPNLKPNAYEIPNTSLGNALRQLRSRADLSQTYQEFFASLDNGIDVKTKLNRIEGSGYLSTFSNHNQSNLMQNNMLFTLHPLNINNFAQNNNILLASTYLPRIFSNEEYFWHLTPSYKYYKDKDFSGQKTGANISLGENFSSGFLAYALSLSSAKFNFNNGSDLKSYNM
;
A
#
# COMPACT_ATOMS: atom_id res chain seq x y z
N MET A 1 20.41 54.00 -13.44
CA MET A 1 20.69 52.81 -14.25
C MET A 1 20.58 51.59 -13.34
N LYS A 2 19.40 50.95 -13.28
CA LYS A 2 19.14 49.74 -12.45
C LYS A 2 19.40 48.54 -13.35
N ILE A 3 20.44 47.78 -13.03
CA ILE A 3 20.77 46.53 -13.72
C ILE A 3 19.87 45.45 -13.13
N PHE A 4 18.90 44.96 -13.92
CA PHE A 4 18.14 43.75 -13.64
C PHE A 4 19.01 42.55 -13.98
N PHE A 5 19.48 41.82 -12.96
CA PHE A 5 20.02 40.48 -13.12
C PHE A 5 18.85 39.52 -13.33
N CYS A 6 18.66 39.12 -14.58
CA CYS A 6 17.77 38.01 -14.91
C CYS A 6 18.50 36.72 -14.57
N LEU A 7 18.21 36.12 -13.41
CA LEU A 7 18.67 34.80 -13.05
C LEU A 7 17.85 33.81 -13.87
N THR A 8 18.35 33.40 -15.04
CA THR A 8 17.86 32.23 -15.75
C THR A 8 18.23 31.01 -14.91
N LEU A 9 17.26 30.52 -14.16
CA LEU A 9 17.32 29.21 -13.49
C LEU A 9 17.36 28.15 -14.61
N VAL A 10 18.55 27.75 -15.00
CA VAL A 10 18.73 26.55 -15.83
C VAL A 10 18.38 25.36 -14.92
N CYS A 11 17.13 24.91 -14.95
CA CYS A 11 16.77 23.61 -14.45
C CYS A 11 17.57 22.59 -15.26
N LYS A 12 18.66 22.07 -14.72
CA LYS A 12 19.27 20.85 -15.22
C LYS A 12 18.22 19.75 -15.01
N LEU A 13 17.59 19.31 -16.09
CA LEU A 13 16.83 18.05 -16.07
C LEU A 13 17.84 16.93 -15.81
N PHE A 14 17.83 16.39 -14.60
CA PHE A 14 18.58 15.18 -14.28
C PHE A 14 17.75 13.98 -14.75
N ALA A 15 18.40 13.01 -15.38
CA ALA A 15 17.81 11.70 -15.62
C ALA A 15 17.43 11.07 -14.27
N LEU A 16 16.27 10.42 -14.22
CA LEU A 16 15.79 9.73 -13.03
C LEU A 16 16.54 8.42 -12.86
N SER A 17 16.89 8.06 -11.64
CA SER A 17 17.27 6.67 -11.35
C SER A 17 16.05 5.76 -11.50
N GLU A 18 16.28 4.46 -11.68
CA GLU A 18 15.21 3.45 -11.75
C GLU A 18 14.29 3.48 -10.51
N PHE A 19 14.84 3.76 -9.33
CA PHE A 19 14.03 3.83 -8.11
C PHE A 19 13.23 5.13 -7.99
N GLU A 20 13.79 6.25 -8.44
CA GLU A 20 13.08 7.53 -8.48
C GLU A 20 11.95 7.50 -9.53
N LEU A 21 12.19 6.91 -10.72
CA LEU A 21 11.18 6.75 -11.76
C LEU A 21 9.93 6.02 -11.23
N HIS A 22 10.13 5.01 -10.39
CA HIS A 22 9.07 4.17 -9.84
C HIS A 22 8.65 4.54 -8.42
N HIS A 23 9.16 5.64 -7.85
CA HIS A 23 8.93 6.06 -6.46
C HIS A 23 9.25 4.98 -5.41
N ILE A 24 10.14 4.04 -5.70
CA ILE A 24 10.59 2.99 -4.79
C ILE A 24 11.37 3.61 -3.62
N ASP A 25 12.20 4.63 -3.92
CA ASP A 25 12.94 5.40 -2.91
C ASP A 25 12.02 6.03 -1.84
N LYS A 26 10.83 6.48 -2.25
CA LYS A 26 9.82 7.05 -1.35
C LYS A 26 9.19 5.98 -0.47
N VAL A 27 8.94 4.79 -1.02
CA VAL A 27 8.40 3.65 -0.29
C VAL A 27 9.39 3.15 0.76
N HIS A 28 10.68 3.08 0.43
CA HIS A 28 11.74 2.72 1.38
C HIS A 28 11.85 3.74 2.53
N LYS A 29 11.66 5.04 2.26
CA LYS A 29 11.62 6.09 3.32
C LYS A 29 10.43 5.92 4.27
N LEU A 30 9.35 5.26 3.85
CA LEU A 30 8.22 4.91 4.71
C LEU A 30 8.46 3.64 5.54
N GLY A 31 9.60 2.97 5.37
CA GLY A 31 10.00 1.78 6.12
C GLY A 31 9.60 0.45 5.49
N TYR A 32 9.02 0.45 4.30
CA TYR A 32 8.69 -0.80 3.60
C TYR A 32 9.90 -1.36 2.87
N SER A 33 10.20 -2.63 3.08
CA SER A 33 11.33 -3.35 2.51
C SER A 33 10.98 -4.71 1.92
N GLY A 34 9.72 -5.14 2.05
CA GLY A 34 9.27 -6.49 1.69
C GLY A 34 9.49 -7.52 2.79
N ASP A 35 9.71 -7.11 4.04
CA ASP A 35 9.89 -7.99 5.18
C ASP A 35 8.79 -9.04 5.28
N THR A 36 9.16 -10.26 5.69
CA THR A 36 8.29 -11.44 5.81
C THR A 36 7.77 -12.02 4.50
N ILE A 37 8.01 -11.35 3.36
CA ILE A 37 7.55 -11.83 2.06
C ILE A 37 8.57 -12.76 1.43
N ILE A 38 8.06 -13.83 0.81
CA ILE A 38 8.86 -14.77 0.04
C ILE A 38 8.45 -14.65 -1.44
N ILE A 39 9.43 -14.34 -2.30
CA ILE A 39 9.25 -14.31 -3.76
C ILE A 39 9.77 -15.62 -4.34
N GLY A 40 9.06 -16.22 -5.29
CA GLY A 40 9.60 -17.25 -6.18
C GLY A 40 10.41 -16.59 -7.31
N VAL A 41 11.54 -17.14 -7.67
CA VAL A 41 12.30 -16.72 -8.87
C VAL A 41 12.56 -17.97 -9.71
N ALA A 42 11.98 -18.05 -10.89
CA ALA A 42 12.23 -19.10 -11.86
C ALA A 42 13.16 -18.55 -12.94
N ASP A 43 14.39 -19.07 -13.05
CA ASP A 43 15.42 -18.50 -13.91
C ASP A 43 16.54 -19.53 -14.21
N ASP A 44 17.78 -19.11 -14.47
CA ASP A 44 18.91 -20.01 -14.76
C ASP A 44 19.57 -20.57 -13.48
N ALA A 45 20.26 -19.73 -12.71
CA ALA A 45 20.96 -20.17 -11.50
C ALA A 45 21.14 -19.02 -10.50
N PHE A 46 21.47 -19.39 -9.24
CA PHE A 46 21.58 -18.44 -8.14
C PHE A 46 22.88 -18.60 -7.36
N ASN A 47 23.69 -17.54 -7.31
CA ASN A 47 24.91 -17.49 -6.50
C ASN A 47 24.56 -17.20 -5.05
N GLN A 48 24.49 -18.24 -4.23
CA GLN A 48 24.14 -18.18 -2.81
C GLN A 48 25.24 -17.51 -1.95
N ASP A 49 26.46 -17.41 -2.45
CA ASP A 49 27.59 -16.84 -1.72
C ASP A 49 27.78 -15.35 -2.02
N HIS A 50 27.04 -14.81 -3.00
CA HIS A 50 27.12 -13.38 -3.32
C HIS A 50 26.61 -12.52 -2.16
N ILE A 51 27.36 -11.46 -1.78
CA ILE A 51 27.06 -10.60 -0.63
C ILE A 51 25.62 -10.05 -0.61
N SER A 52 25.04 -9.84 -1.79
CA SER A 52 23.66 -9.34 -1.97
C SER A 52 22.58 -10.41 -1.82
N LEU A 53 22.92 -11.69 -2.05
CA LEU A 53 21.99 -12.82 -2.03
C LEU A 53 22.21 -13.75 -0.84
N LYS A 54 23.33 -13.62 -0.18
CA LYS A 54 23.64 -14.34 1.06
C LYS A 54 22.50 -14.12 2.06
N ASP A 55 22.01 -15.20 2.63
CA ASP A 55 20.88 -15.20 3.57
C ASP A 55 19.51 -14.80 2.97
N LYS A 56 19.41 -14.59 1.63
CA LYS A 56 18.16 -14.32 0.92
C LYS A 56 17.49 -15.57 0.36
N ILE A 57 18.28 -16.56 -0.05
CA ILE A 57 17.78 -17.83 -0.60
C ILE A 57 17.36 -18.75 0.55
N LEU A 58 16.07 -19.07 0.63
CA LEU A 58 15.56 -20.04 1.60
C LEU A 58 15.64 -21.48 1.08
N LYS A 59 15.38 -21.69 -0.20
CA LYS A 59 15.53 -22.97 -0.87
C LYS A 59 15.71 -22.78 -2.39
N SER A 60 16.37 -23.75 -3.02
CA SER A 60 16.51 -23.79 -4.48
C SER A 60 16.23 -25.19 -5.02
N THR A 61 15.83 -25.27 -6.29
CA THR A 61 15.64 -26.54 -7.00
C THR A 61 16.14 -26.40 -8.43
N TYR A 62 16.67 -27.50 -8.95
CA TYR A 62 17.17 -27.61 -10.31
C TYR A 62 16.66 -28.91 -10.91
N PRO A 63 16.65 -29.09 -12.27
CA PRO A 63 16.41 -30.37 -12.90
C PRO A 63 17.36 -31.44 -12.37
N THR A 64 16.94 -32.68 -12.39
CA THR A 64 17.75 -33.78 -11.95
C THR A 64 18.18 -34.67 -13.14
N ASP A 65 19.35 -35.30 -13.05
CA ASP A 65 19.75 -36.37 -13.95
C ASP A 65 18.95 -37.68 -13.67
N THR A 66 19.23 -38.68 -14.44
CA THR A 66 18.57 -40.01 -14.30
C THR A 66 18.85 -40.71 -12.96
N ALA A 67 19.89 -40.28 -12.24
CA ALA A 67 20.25 -40.76 -10.91
C ALA A 67 19.65 -39.91 -9.78
N GLY A 68 18.84 -38.90 -10.11
CA GLY A 68 18.20 -37.99 -9.15
C GLY A 68 19.12 -36.87 -8.61
N LYS A 69 20.33 -36.70 -9.16
CA LYS A 69 21.24 -35.61 -8.77
C LYS A 69 20.85 -34.33 -9.47
N GLN A 70 20.77 -33.24 -8.71
CA GLN A 70 20.46 -31.88 -9.27
C GLN A 70 21.56 -31.42 -10.23
N LEU A 71 21.15 -30.89 -11.38
CA LEU A 71 22.00 -30.33 -12.43
C LEU A 71 22.18 -28.83 -12.14
N ILE A 72 23.07 -28.49 -11.20
CA ILE A 72 23.36 -27.10 -10.83
C ILE A 72 24.27 -26.50 -11.91
N PRO A 73 23.87 -25.41 -12.59
CA PRO A 73 24.66 -24.81 -13.64
C PRO A 73 25.97 -24.16 -13.13
N ASP A 74 26.93 -23.99 -14.05
CA ASP A 74 28.11 -23.18 -13.80
C ASP A 74 27.73 -21.70 -13.62
N LEU A 75 27.90 -21.16 -12.44
CA LEU A 75 27.55 -19.76 -12.09
C LEU A 75 28.33 -18.71 -12.90
N LYS A 76 29.49 -19.06 -13.52
CA LYS A 76 30.20 -18.15 -14.41
C LYS A 76 29.54 -18.03 -15.77
N LYS A 77 28.73 -19.01 -16.16
CA LYS A 77 27.98 -19.03 -17.42
C LYS A 77 26.51 -18.68 -17.25
N SER A 78 25.92 -19.08 -16.14
CA SER A 78 24.51 -18.83 -15.78
C SER A 78 24.43 -17.64 -14.83
N THR A 79 24.44 -16.43 -15.41
CA THR A 79 24.57 -15.18 -14.63
C THR A 79 23.27 -14.39 -14.57
N HIS A 80 22.20 -14.89 -15.17
CA HIS A 80 20.96 -14.15 -15.32
C HIS A 80 20.09 -14.20 -14.07
N GLY A 81 19.79 -15.37 -13.51
CA GLY A 81 18.90 -15.53 -12.36
C GLY A 81 19.39 -14.84 -11.09
N SER A 82 20.71 -14.85 -10.84
CA SER A 82 21.28 -14.10 -9.71
C SER A 82 21.09 -12.59 -9.87
N HIS A 83 21.23 -12.06 -11.08
CA HIS A 83 21.00 -10.64 -11.36
C HIS A 83 19.53 -10.27 -11.16
N VAL A 84 18.62 -11.07 -11.69
CA VAL A 84 17.17 -10.94 -11.54
C VAL A 84 16.75 -10.99 -10.07
N ALA A 85 17.22 -11.99 -9.31
CA ALA A 85 16.95 -12.10 -7.88
C ALA A 85 17.50 -10.89 -7.11
N GLY A 86 18.70 -10.40 -7.50
CA GLY A 86 19.29 -9.20 -6.92
C GLY A 86 18.43 -7.96 -7.10
N ILE A 87 17.79 -7.76 -8.26
CA ILE A 87 16.86 -6.65 -8.50
C ILE A 87 15.61 -6.80 -7.63
N ALA A 88 15.06 -7.99 -7.49
CA ALA A 88 13.86 -8.21 -6.70
C ALA A 88 14.10 -8.07 -5.19
N VAL A 89 15.14 -8.77 -4.64
CA VAL A 89 15.30 -8.98 -3.19
C VAL A 89 16.71 -8.72 -2.66
N GLY A 90 17.66 -8.30 -3.49
CA GLY A 90 19.08 -8.12 -3.09
C GLY A 90 19.21 -7.30 -1.82
N ALA A 91 20.06 -7.75 -0.90
CA ALA A 91 20.26 -7.10 0.39
C ALA A 91 20.80 -5.68 0.26
N LYS A 92 20.33 -4.74 1.08
CA LYS A 92 20.86 -3.38 1.17
C LYS A 92 22.18 -3.40 1.97
N ILE A 93 23.31 -3.25 1.29
CA ILE A 93 24.65 -3.31 1.86
C ILE A 93 25.30 -1.92 1.76
N GLY A 94 24.99 -1.04 2.71
CA GLY A 94 25.40 0.36 2.67
C GLY A 94 24.70 1.13 1.54
N ASP A 95 25.01 2.42 1.43
CA ASP A 95 24.30 3.32 0.51
C ASP A 95 24.87 3.38 -0.91
N SER A 96 26.08 2.81 -1.14
CA SER A 96 26.78 2.91 -2.43
C SER A 96 26.65 1.67 -3.31
N LYS A 97 26.09 0.57 -2.80
CA LYS A 97 25.92 -0.68 -3.55
C LYS A 97 24.49 -0.85 -4.03
N PRO A 98 24.27 -1.47 -5.21
CA PRO A 98 22.95 -1.81 -5.67
C PRO A 98 22.26 -2.75 -4.70
N TYR A 99 20.94 -2.62 -4.56
CA TYR A 99 20.11 -3.48 -3.75
C TYR A 99 18.75 -3.72 -4.41
N GLY A 100 17.99 -4.65 -3.89
CA GLY A 100 16.69 -5.04 -4.43
C GLY A 100 15.56 -4.09 -4.04
N VAL A 101 14.51 -4.08 -4.87
CA VAL A 101 13.27 -3.32 -4.60
C VAL A 101 12.67 -3.75 -3.26
N ALA A 102 12.59 -5.06 -2.99
CA ALA A 102 12.14 -5.64 -1.74
C ALA A 102 13.34 -6.21 -0.96
N TYR A 103 14.27 -5.34 -0.56
CA TYR A 103 15.54 -5.76 0.05
C TYR A 103 15.38 -6.47 1.41
N GLY A 104 14.22 -6.40 2.06
CA GLY A 104 13.85 -7.17 3.26
C GLY A 104 13.33 -8.57 2.95
N ALA A 105 12.78 -8.78 1.74
CA ALA A 105 12.22 -10.06 1.31
C ALA A 105 13.26 -11.17 1.16
N LYS A 106 12.78 -12.42 1.11
CA LYS A 106 13.56 -13.62 0.80
C LYS A 106 12.99 -14.31 -0.42
N PHE A 107 13.70 -15.35 -0.94
CA PHE A 107 13.20 -16.01 -2.13
C PHE A 107 13.43 -17.52 -2.18
N TYR A 108 12.61 -18.20 -3.01
CA TYR A 108 12.80 -19.56 -3.47
C TYR A 108 13.27 -19.51 -4.92
N GLY A 109 14.36 -20.18 -5.25
CA GLY A 109 14.94 -20.18 -6.58
C GLY A 109 14.69 -21.51 -7.33
N ALA A 110 14.13 -21.46 -8.54
CA ALA A 110 14.00 -22.60 -9.43
C ALA A 110 14.81 -22.39 -10.70
N GLY A 111 15.83 -23.23 -10.93
CA GLY A 111 16.69 -23.18 -12.13
C GLY A 111 16.03 -23.89 -13.31
N VAL A 112 15.17 -23.21 -14.05
CA VAL A 112 14.44 -23.74 -15.21
C VAL A 112 15.25 -23.68 -16.51
N PHE A 113 16.42 -23.01 -16.51
CA PHE A 113 17.33 -22.87 -17.67
C PHE A 113 18.76 -23.30 -17.36
N PRO A 114 18.99 -24.56 -16.93
CA PRO A 114 20.35 -25.02 -16.67
C PRO A 114 21.17 -24.94 -17.98
N ASN A 115 22.30 -24.21 -17.93
CA ASN A 115 23.20 -24.01 -19.08
C ASN A 115 22.52 -23.35 -20.31
N GLY A 116 21.49 -22.50 -20.09
CA GLY A 116 20.79 -21.77 -21.13
C GLY A 116 19.72 -22.57 -21.89
N SER A 117 19.44 -23.80 -21.51
CA SER A 117 18.39 -24.63 -22.12
C SER A 117 17.19 -24.76 -21.19
N TYR A 118 15.99 -24.45 -21.70
CA TYR A 118 14.75 -24.64 -20.93
C TYR A 118 14.53 -26.11 -20.59
N THR A 119 14.35 -26.39 -19.32
CA THR A 119 14.22 -27.78 -18.83
C THR A 119 13.07 -27.87 -17.84
N GLN A 120 12.22 -28.87 -18.04
CA GLN A 120 11.09 -29.13 -17.15
C GLN A 120 11.58 -29.56 -15.76
N ILE A 121 11.12 -28.91 -14.73
CA ILE A 121 11.33 -29.31 -13.34
C ILE A 121 10.08 -30.04 -12.86
N PRO A 122 10.18 -31.27 -12.37
CA PRO A 122 9.06 -31.95 -11.74
C PRO A 122 8.59 -31.17 -10.50
N ASP A 123 7.25 -31.02 -10.36
CA ASP A 123 6.63 -30.51 -9.13
C ASP A 123 6.95 -29.04 -8.76
N ILE A 124 7.00 -28.16 -9.75
CA ILE A 124 7.10 -26.71 -9.54
C ILE A 124 5.92 -26.18 -8.71
N TYR A 125 4.73 -26.79 -8.84
CA TYR A 125 3.55 -26.42 -8.05
C TYR A 125 3.84 -26.52 -6.54
N ASN A 126 4.30 -27.66 -6.04
CA ASN A 126 4.61 -27.81 -4.61
C ASN A 126 5.84 -27.01 -4.17
N PHE A 127 6.79 -26.76 -5.08
CA PHE A 127 7.94 -25.93 -4.74
C PHE A 127 7.56 -24.48 -4.45
N PHE A 128 6.66 -23.90 -5.23
CA PHE A 128 6.24 -22.51 -5.10
C PHE A 128 4.89 -22.28 -4.41
N LYS A 129 4.23 -23.30 -3.87
CA LYS A 129 2.89 -23.17 -3.25
C LYS A 129 2.81 -22.20 -2.06
N ASP A 130 3.95 -21.92 -1.41
CA ASP A 130 4.04 -21.10 -0.22
C ASP A 130 4.55 -19.68 -0.51
N VAL A 131 4.84 -19.34 -1.78
CA VAL A 131 5.22 -17.97 -2.16
C VAL A 131 3.98 -17.16 -2.54
N SER A 132 4.06 -15.84 -2.44
CA SER A 132 2.97 -14.94 -2.86
C SER A 132 3.13 -14.42 -4.30
N ILE A 133 4.37 -14.33 -4.79
CA ILE A 133 4.74 -13.77 -6.08
C ILE A 133 5.80 -14.67 -6.71
N ILE A 134 5.73 -14.88 -8.02
CA ILE A 134 6.77 -15.56 -8.81
C ILE A 134 7.24 -14.61 -9.90
N ASN A 135 8.55 -14.35 -9.93
CA ASN A 135 9.22 -13.64 -11.01
C ASN A 135 9.64 -14.62 -12.10
N ASN A 136 9.24 -14.35 -13.34
CA ASN A 136 9.50 -15.15 -14.51
C ASN A 136 10.17 -14.25 -15.57
N SER A 137 11.50 -14.12 -15.50
CA SER A 137 12.26 -13.29 -16.43
C SER A 137 12.66 -14.06 -17.70
N TRP A 138 11.70 -14.81 -18.25
CA TRP A 138 11.88 -15.68 -19.41
C TRP A 138 10.58 -15.83 -20.19
N GLY A 139 10.67 -16.37 -21.39
CA GLY A 139 9.55 -16.68 -22.24
C GLY A 139 9.98 -17.30 -23.54
N ILE A 140 9.04 -17.87 -24.28
CA ILE A 140 9.24 -18.34 -25.64
C ILE A 140 8.61 -17.30 -26.56
N ASN A 141 9.41 -16.82 -27.51
CA ASN A 141 8.98 -15.82 -28.48
C ASN A 141 8.73 -16.48 -29.81
N PHE A 142 7.46 -16.65 -30.16
CA PHE A 142 7.01 -17.02 -31.48
C PHE A 142 6.30 -15.84 -32.10
N TYR A 143 6.53 -15.61 -33.35
CA TYR A 143 6.12 -14.44 -34.08
C TYR A 143 4.91 -14.73 -34.98
N PRO A 144 3.89 -13.85 -34.99
CA PRO A 144 3.25 -13.05 -33.94
C PRO A 144 2.04 -13.77 -33.35
N TYR A 145 1.95 -13.89 -32.03
CA TYR A 145 0.88 -14.63 -31.35
C TYR A 145 -0.54 -14.16 -31.60
N PHE A 146 -0.77 -12.84 -31.69
CA PHE A 146 -2.09 -12.29 -31.88
C PHE A 146 -2.68 -12.59 -33.26
N ASN A 147 -1.93 -13.17 -34.16
CA ASN A 147 -2.36 -13.48 -35.54
C ASN A 147 -2.23 -14.96 -35.90
N LEU A 148 -2.18 -15.84 -34.93
CA LEU A 148 -1.98 -17.29 -35.15
C LEU A 148 -3.02 -17.92 -36.08
N LYS A 149 -4.25 -17.37 -36.14
CA LYS A 149 -5.30 -17.84 -37.07
C LYS A 149 -5.16 -17.30 -38.49
N ALA A 150 -4.41 -16.23 -38.72
CA ALA A 150 -4.35 -15.54 -40.01
C ALA A 150 -3.23 -15.99 -40.92
N SER A 151 -2.31 -16.83 -40.46
CA SER A 151 -1.23 -17.37 -41.31
C SER A 151 -1.45 -18.84 -41.56
N ASN A 152 -1.34 -19.26 -42.81
CA ASN A 152 -1.31 -20.69 -43.18
C ASN A 152 -0.11 -21.46 -42.57
N SER A 153 0.74 -20.78 -41.78
CA SER A 153 1.88 -21.31 -41.02
C SER A 153 1.78 -20.97 -39.52
N GLY A 154 0.61 -20.47 -39.07
CA GLY A 154 0.46 -19.90 -37.73
C GLY A 154 0.18 -20.87 -36.60
N LEU A 155 0.61 -22.08 -36.74
CA LEU A 155 0.46 -23.12 -35.73
C LEU A 155 1.74 -23.15 -34.91
N VAL A 156 1.65 -22.96 -33.63
CA VAL A 156 2.76 -23.25 -32.72
C VAL A 156 3.00 -24.75 -32.77
N ASP A 157 4.17 -25.15 -33.23
CA ASP A 157 4.55 -26.57 -33.29
C ASP A 157 4.77 -27.10 -31.87
N CYS A 158 3.82 -27.87 -31.37
CA CYS A 158 3.89 -28.60 -30.10
C CYS A 158 4.69 -29.90 -30.21
N THR A 159 5.40 -30.14 -31.28
CA THR A 159 6.25 -31.34 -31.44
C THR A 159 7.40 -31.28 -30.45
N GLN A 160 7.22 -31.86 -29.29
CA GLN A 160 8.33 -32.34 -28.48
C GLN A 160 8.73 -33.70 -29.04
N THR A 161 9.87 -33.78 -29.64
CA THR A 161 10.52 -35.04 -29.92
C THR A 161 11.11 -35.64 -28.64
N ASN A 162 10.26 -36.13 -27.78
CA ASN A 162 10.68 -37.11 -26.78
C ASN A 162 10.36 -38.51 -27.33
N GLN A 163 11.37 -39.20 -27.76
CA GLN A 163 11.32 -40.64 -28.17
C GLN A 163 10.43 -40.98 -29.38
N GLY A 164 10.41 -40.10 -30.41
CA GLY A 164 9.82 -40.53 -31.70
C GLY A 164 8.29 -40.45 -31.81
N THR A 165 7.60 -39.81 -30.89
CA THR A 165 6.14 -39.60 -30.98
C THR A 165 5.87 -38.13 -31.39
N SER A 166 5.26 -37.94 -32.56
CA SER A 166 4.78 -36.64 -33.01
C SER A 166 3.57 -36.20 -32.17
N TYR A 167 3.67 -35.07 -31.49
CA TYR A 167 2.54 -34.47 -30.79
C TYR A 167 1.82 -33.46 -31.69
N ASN A 168 0.50 -33.35 -31.52
CA ASN A 168 -0.35 -32.49 -32.34
C ASN A 168 0.05 -31.02 -32.31
N ILE A 169 -0.15 -30.34 -33.39
CA ILE A 169 0.03 -28.91 -33.58
C ILE A 169 -0.85 -28.12 -32.57
N CYS A 170 -0.29 -27.15 -31.86
CA CYS A 170 -1.06 -26.26 -30.99
C CYS A 170 -1.49 -25.01 -31.74
N ASN A 171 -2.75 -24.63 -31.56
CA ASN A 171 -3.35 -23.47 -32.22
C ASN A 171 -3.25 -22.19 -31.37
N THR A 172 -2.98 -22.31 -30.09
CA THR A 172 -2.88 -21.18 -29.16
C THR A 172 -1.76 -21.34 -28.15
N PRO A 173 -1.23 -20.24 -27.57
CA PRO A 173 -0.29 -20.28 -26.46
C PRO A 173 -0.78 -21.13 -25.27
N LEU A 174 -2.06 -21.03 -24.93
CA LEU A 174 -2.67 -21.79 -23.84
C LEU A 174 -2.61 -23.31 -24.13
N GLU A 175 -2.99 -23.72 -25.33
CA GLU A 175 -2.92 -25.13 -25.74
C GLU A 175 -1.51 -25.68 -25.66
N TYR A 176 -0.49 -24.89 -26.08
CA TYR A 176 0.92 -25.26 -25.93
C TYR A 176 1.30 -25.50 -24.48
N VAL A 177 1.01 -24.54 -23.58
CA VAL A 177 1.35 -24.66 -22.16
C VAL A 177 0.67 -25.87 -21.53
N MET A 178 -0.60 -26.10 -21.82
CA MET A 178 -1.34 -27.25 -21.28
C MET A 178 -0.79 -28.60 -21.74
N LYS A 179 -0.30 -28.68 -22.98
CA LYS A 179 0.17 -29.93 -23.59
C LYS A 179 1.67 -30.20 -23.44
N ALA A 180 2.49 -29.15 -23.52
CA ALA A 180 3.93 -29.28 -23.69
C ALA A 180 4.78 -28.60 -22.60
N ASP A 181 4.23 -27.70 -21.80
CA ASP A 181 4.97 -26.94 -20.83
C ASP A 181 4.46 -27.14 -19.39
N LYS A 182 4.97 -28.17 -18.73
CA LYS A 182 4.56 -28.50 -17.36
C LYS A 182 4.87 -27.40 -16.36
N VAL A 183 6.03 -26.71 -16.47
CA VAL A 183 6.46 -25.64 -15.57
C VAL A 183 5.46 -24.48 -15.64
N ALA A 184 5.15 -23.98 -16.83
CA ALA A 184 4.20 -22.91 -17.02
C ALA A 184 2.77 -23.33 -16.63
N ASN A 185 2.39 -24.59 -16.91
CA ASN A 185 1.09 -25.13 -16.49
C ASN A 185 0.97 -25.18 -14.95
N ASP A 186 2.01 -25.61 -14.23
CA ASP A 186 2.04 -25.56 -12.76
C ASP A 186 1.94 -24.12 -12.23
N MET A 187 2.56 -23.13 -12.89
CA MET A 187 2.42 -21.70 -12.54
C MET A 187 1.00 -21.18 -12.79
N MET A 188 0.35 -21.60 -13.88
CA MET A 188 -1.07 -21.29 -14.11
C MET A 188 -1.96 -21.84 -12.99
N ARG A 189 -1.72 -23.07 -12.57
CA ARG A 189 -2.42 -23.70 -11.44
C ARG A 189 -2.17 -22.95 -10.12
N LEU A 190 -0.94 -22.56 -9.83
CA LEU A 190 -0.60 -21.74 -8.66
C LEU A 190 -1.36 -20.41 -8.68
N SER A 191 -1.44 -19.76 -9.84
CA SER A 191 -2.21 -18.51 -10.02
C SER A 191 -3.70 -18.72 -9.72
N LYS A 192 -4.30 -19.80 -10.25
CA LYS A 192 -5.73 -20.10 -10.08
C LYS A 192 -6.10 -20.63 -8.70
N ASP A 193 -5.35 -21.62 -8.22
CA ASP A 193 -5.68 -22.39 -7.02
C ASP A 193 -5.24 -21.68 -5.73
N LYS A 194 -4.15 -20.91 -5.79
CA LYS A 194 -3.50 -20.28 -4.63
C LYS A 194 -3.45 -18.75 -4.70
N GLY A 195 -3.84 -18.16 -5.81
CA GLY A 195 -3.74 -16.72 -6.01
C GLY A 195 -2.28 -16.22 -6.03
N VAL A 196 -1.32 -17.06 -6.44
CA VAL A 196 0.09 -16.64 -6.56
C VAL A 196 0.24 -15.75 -7.77
N LEU A 197 0.79 -14.54 -7.58
CA LEU A 197 1.05 -13.62 -8.67
C LEU A 197 2.24 -14.07 -9.51
N ASN A 198 2.03 -14.30 -10.79
CA ASN A 198 3.08 -14.54 -11.77
C ASN A 198 3.41 -13.27 -12.55
N VAL A 199 4.67 -12.84 -12.53
CA VAL A 199 5.16 -11.66 -13.23
C VAL A 199 6.11 -12.11 -14.32
N PHE A 200 5.71 -11.96 -15.59
CA PHE A 200 6.49 -12.37 -16.75
C PHE A 200 7.15 -11.19 -17.46
N ALA A 201 8.38 -11.37 -17.89
CA ALA A 201 9.01 -10.50 -18.87
C ALA A 201 8.24 -10.57 -20.20
N ALA A 202 8.00 -9.40 -20.84
CA ALA A 202 7.25 -9.34 -22.09
C ALA A 202 8.01 -9.96 -23.30
N GLY A 203 9.33 -10.07 -23.21
CA GLY A 203 10.20 -10.52 -24.29
C GLY A 203 11.08 -9.41 -24.87
N ASN A 204 12.14 -9.79 -25.60
CA ASN A 204 13.19 -8.89 -26.09
C ASN A 204 13.38 -8.91 -27.61
N GLU A 205 12.33 -9.26 -28.35
CA GLU A 205 12.39 -9.42 -29.80
C GLU A 205 11.86 -8.22 -30.57
N GLY A 206 11.48 -7.13 -29.85
CA GLY A 206 10.96 -5.91 -30.47
C GLY A 206 9.60 -6.10 -31.20
N ILE A 207 8.90 -7.22 -30.98
CA ILE A 207 7.60 -7.51 -31.57
C ILE A 207 6.48 -6.78 -30.81
N LEU A 208 5.29 -6.65 -31.42
CA LEU A 208 4.20 -5.88 -30.85
C LEU A 208 3.32 -6.65 -29.87
N SER A 209 3.56 -7.93 -29.66
CA SER A 209 2.85 -8.75 -28.67
C SER A 209 3.82 -9.32 -27.62
N PRO A 210 3.36 -9.63 -26.39
CA PRO A 210 4.22 -10.29 -25.41
C PRO A 210 4.64 -11.69 -25.84
N ALA A 211 5.65 -12.23 -25.14
CA ALA A 211 6.05 -13.62 -25.25
C ALA A 211 4.90 -14.59 -24.88
N LEU A 212 5.01 -15.84 -25.35
CA LEU A 212 3.97 -16.87 -25.21
C LEU A 212 3.39 -17.00 -23.80
N HIS A 213 4.27 -17.05 -22.79
CA HIS A 213 3.85 -17.22 -21.41
C HIS A 213 3.24 -15.94 -20.82
N ALA A 214 3.74 -14.78 -21.26
CA ALA A 214 3.26 -13.49 -20.78
C ALA A 214 1.86 -13.13 -21.32
N ILE A 215 1.45 -13.67 -22.49
CA ILE A 215 0.13 -13.38 -23.11
C ILE A 215 -1.00 -14.31 -22.66
N LEU A 216 -0.75 -15.30 -21.82
CA LEU A 216 -1.73 -16.33 -21.45
C LEU A 216 -3.08 -15.81 -20.93
N PRO A 217 -3.16 -14.72 -20.15
CA PRO A 217 -4.46 -14.16 -19.73
C PRO A 217 -5.38 -13.74 -20.89
N SER A 218 -4.86 -13.50 -22.09
CA SER A 218 -5.66 -13.23 -23.28
C SER A 218 -6.44 -14.45 -23.77
N TYR A 219 -6.05 -15.65 -23.34
CA TYR A 219 -6.66 -16.95 -23.72
C TYR A 219 -7.38 -17.59 -22.54
N ASP A 220 -7.16 -17.12 -21.31
CA ASP A 220 -7.80 -17.61 -20.10
C ASP A 220 -8.02 -16.45 -19.10
N GLU A 221 -9.23 -15.92 -19.08
CA GLU A 221 -9.61 -14.78 -18.24
C GLU A 221 -9.50 -15.06 -16.72
N SER A 222 -9.47 -16.35 -16.31
CA SER A 222 -9.30 -16.73 -14.92
C SER A 222 -7.86 -16.48 -14.40
N LEU A 223 -6.89 -16.23 -15.30
CA LEU A 223 -5.51 -15.91 -14.97
C LEU A 223 -5.34 -14.41 -14.60
N ARG A 224 -6.03 -13.95 -13.55
CA ARG A 224 -5.91 -12.55 -13.09
C ARG A 224 -4.65 -12.28 -12.28
N ALA A 225 -4.12 -13.28 -11.56
CA ALA A 225 -2.86 -13.16 -10.86
C ALA A 225 -1.66 -13.36 -11.82
N TRP A 226 -1.60 -12.50 -12.88
CA TRP A 226 -0.64 -12.61 -13.98
C TRP A 226 -0.35 -11.27 -14.60
N LEU A 227 0.94 -10.94 -14.81
CA LEU A 227 1.37 -9.66 -15.38
C LEU A 227 2.41 -9.89 -16.48
N ALA A 228 2.34 -9.07 -17.54
CA ALA A 228 3.37 -8.91 -18.56
C ALA A 228 4.09 -7.58 -18.37
N VAL A 229 5.44 -7.58 -18.38
CA VAL A 229 6.25 -6.41 -18.05
C VAL A 229 7.21 -6.06 -19.19
N GLY A 230 7.08 -4.85 -19.73
CA GLY A 230 7.99 -4.26 -20.74
C GLY A 230 9.07 -3.39 -20.11
N ALA A 231 10.12 -3.10 -20.92
CA ALA A 231 11.31 -2.42 -20.47
C ALA A 231 11.37 -0.94 -20.91
N LEU A 232 11.68 -0.06 -19.95
CA LEU A 232 12.01 1.36 -20.19
C LEU A 232 13.49 1.63 -19.92
N ASP A 233 14.03 2.65 -20.59
CA ASP A 233 15.30 3.28 -20.22
C ASP A 233 15.01 4.53 -19.36
N ALA A 234 15.31 4.44 -18.07
CA ALA A 234 15.11 5.54 -17.14
C ALA A 234 15.95 6.79 -17.51
N ASN A 235 17.11 6.61 -18.17
CA ASN A 235 17.97 7.73 -18.61
C ASN A 235 17.35 8.57 -19.73
N GLU A 236 16.39 8.01 -20.46
CA GLU A 236 15.67 8.67 -21.56
C GLU A 236 14.29 9.20 -21.13
N ILE A 237 14.06 9.29 -19.82
CA ILE A 237 12.84 9.81 -19.22
C ILE A 237 13.20 11.00 -18.32
N THR A 238 12.48 12.09 -18.50
CA THR A 238 12.68 13.30 -17.68
C THR A 238 11.37 13.70 -17.00
N LEU A 239 11.47 14.35 -15.85
CA LEU A 239 10.35 14.83 -15.06
C LEU A 239 10.16 16.33 -15.25
N GLU A 240 9.00 16.77 -15.69
CA GLU A 240 8.61 18.18 -15.72
C GLU A 240 8.23 18.68 -14.32
N SER A 241 8.21 19.99 -14.16
CA SER A 241 7.90 20.65 -12.88
C SER A 241 6.46 20.39 -12.37
N ASP A 242 5.54 20.02 -13.27
CA ASP A 242 4.15 19.67 -12.95
C ASP A 242 3.97 18.17 -12.62
N GLY A 243 5.06 17.39 -12.60
CA GLY A 243 5.04 15.97 -12.33
C GLY A 243 4.78 15.08 -13.56
N THR A 244 4.73 15.66 -14.77
CA THR A 244 4.57 14.91 -16.02
C THR A 244 5.91 14.30 -16.44
N LEU A 245 5.90 12.99 -16.76
CA LEU A 245 7.07 12.32 -17.33
C LEU A 245 7.12 12.54 -18.84
N ILE A 246 8.27 12.96 -19.37
CA ILE A 246 8.53 13.05 -20.80
C ILE A 246 9.35 11.85 -21.21
N ILE A 247 8.80 11.00 -22.05
CA ILE A 247 9.47 9.81 -22.59
C ILE A 247 10.00 10.17 -23.98
N LYS A 248 11.31 10.08 -24.17
CA LYS A 248 11.91 10.26 -25.49
C LYS A 248 11.69 9.00 -26.34
N SER A 249 11.93 9.08 -27.64
CA SER A 249 11.74 7.97 -28.58
C SER A 249 12.52 6.71 -28.22
N GLN A 250 13.65 6.84 -27.54
CA GLN A 250 14.47 5.72 -27.03
C GLN A 250 14.14 5.33 -25.59
N GLY A 251 13.21 6.04 -24.93
CA GLY A 251 12.79 5.75 -23.54
C GLY A 251 11.99 4.48 -23.40
N LEU A 252 11.34 3.99 -24.46
CA LEU A 252 10.86 2.62 -24.54
C LEU A 252 11.96 1.81 -25.22
N ALA A 253 12.50 0.79 -24.54
CA ALA A 253 13.59 -0.01 -25.07
C ALA A 253 13.21 -0.62 -26.44
N ASP A 254 14.11 -0.48 -27.42
CA ASP A 254 13.87 -0.92 -28.80
C ASP A 254 13.63 -2.44 -28.91
N PHE A 255 14.28 -3.21 -28.07
CA PHE A 255 14.10 -4.66 -27.97
C PHE A 255 12.80 -5.08 -27.25
N SER A 256 12.23 -4.21 -26.37
CA SER A 256 11.08 -4.62 -25.56
C SER A 256 9.89 -4.99 -26.42
N ASN A 257 9.30 -6.16 -26.20
CA ASN A 257 8.05 -6.51 -26.83
C ASN A 257 6.93 -5.56 -26.39
N GLY A 258 5.92 -5.36 -27.25
CA GLY A 258 4.70 -4.60 -26.95
C GLY A 258 3.62 -5.47 -26.29
N PHE A 259 2.43 -4.88 -26.17
CA PHE A 259 1.30 -5.47 -25.42
C PHE A 259 0.03 -5.62 -26.24
N LYS A 260 0.13 -5.72 -27.56
CA LYS A 260 -1.06 -5.96 -28.40
C LYS A 260 -1.75 -7.25 -27.95
N GLY A 261 -3.06 -7.13 -27.64
CA GLY A 261 -3.84 -8.22 -27.07
C GLY A 261 -3.61 -8.49 -25.58
N ALA A 262 -2.78 -7.70 -24.88
CA ALA A 262 -2.41 -7.89 -23.48
C ALA A 262 -2.47 -6.60 -22.64
N THR A 263 -3.05 -5.53 -23.16
CA THR A 263 -3.05 -4.20 -22.52
C THR A 263 -3.66 -4.20 -21.13
N ASN A 264 -4.62 -5.10 -20.85
CA ASN A 264 -5.34 -5.15 -19.57
C ASN A 264 -4.54 -5.74 -18.41
N PHE A 265 -3.43 -6.44 -18.67
CA PHE A 265 -2.61 -7.09 -17.64
C PHE A 265 -1.12 -6.83 -17.84
N SER A 266 -0.77 -5.69 -18.44
CA SER A 266 0.59 -5.30 -18.71
C SER A 266 0.91 -3.89 -18.20
N LEU A 267 2.17 -3.66 -17.91
CA LEU A 267 2.75 -2.37 -17.53
C LEU A 267 4.24 -2.35 -17.88
N VAL A 268 4.87 -1.18 -17.74
CA VAL A 268 6.30 -1.02 -18.04
C VAL A 268 7.09 -0.60 -16.80
N ALA A 269 8.34 -1.06 -16.72
CA ALA A 269 9.28 -0.68 -15.67
C ALA A 269 10.71 -0.51 -16.25
N ALA A 270 11.60 0.11 -15.47
CA ALA A 270 13.00 0.26 -15.85
C ALA A 270 13.66 -1.10 -16.11
N GLY A 271 14.27 -1.27 -17.27
CA GLY A 271 14.88 -2.52 -17.70
C GLY A 271 16.15 -2.36 -18.52
N VAL A 272 16.68 -1.12 -18.66
CA VAL A 272 17.90 -0.84 -19.44
C VAL A 272 19.01 -0.40 -18.50
N ASN A 273 20.19 -1.01 -18.67
CA ASN A 273 21.40 -0.71 -17.90
C ASN A 273 21.25 -0.87 -16.38
N ILE A 274 20.40 -1.78 -15.94
CA ILE A 274 20.16 -2.03 -14.52
C ILE A 274 21.39 -2.68 -13.89
N ASN A 275 21.95 -2.02 -12.88
CA ASN A 275 23.15 -2.49 -12.18
C ASN A 275 22.74 -3.38 -11.00
N ASN A 276 23.13 -4.64 -11.02
CA ASN A 276 22.89 -5.58 -9.93
C ASN A 276 23.89 -6.75 -9.95
N VAL A 277 23.65 -7.80 -9.19
CA VAL A 277 24.52 -8.95 -8.93
C VAL A 277 25.22 -9.48 -10.19
N ASP A 278 26.54 -9.60 -10.10
CA ASP A 278 27.36 -10.40 -11.03
C ASP A 278 27.66 -11.76 -10.37
N SER A 279 26.98 -12.82 -10.82
CA SER A 279 27.13 -14.15 -10.22
C SER A 279 28.48 -14.81 -10.48
N SER A 280 29.30 -14.28 -11.39
CA SER A 280 30.65 -14.79 -11.66
C SER A 280 31.62 -14.54 -10.49
N THR A 281 31.24 -13.65 -9.57
CA THR A 281 31.98 -13.32 -8.33
C THR A 281 31.02 -13.26 -7.16
N ASN A 282 31.55 -13.17 -5.93
CA ASN A 282 30.70 -13.09 -4.73
C ASN A 282 30.45 -11.64 -4.26
N ASP A 283 31.00 -10.62 -4.92
CA ASP A 283 30.97 -9.23 -4.43
C ASP A 283 30.82 -8.16 -5.51
N LYS A 284 30.85 -8.53 -6.79
CA LYS A 284 30.77 -7.58 -7.92
C LYS A 284 29.33 -7.43 -8.43
N PHE A 285 29.14 -6.33 -9.12
CA PHE A 285 27.87 -5.95 -9.75
C PHE A 285 28.12 -5.65 -11.23
N THR A 286 27.13 -5.90 -12.06
CA THR A 286 27.18 -5.68 -13.51
C THR A 286 25.88 -5.07 -14.00
N LYS A 287 25.93 -4.38 -15.13
CA LYS A 287 24.75 -3.81 -15.80
C LYS A 287 24.20 -4.80 -16.83
N LYS A 288 22.89 -5.02 -16.79
CA LYS A 288 22.17 -5.79 -17.80
C LYS A 288 20.94 -5.02 -18.30
N SER A 289 20.50 -5.33 -19.51
CA SER A 289 19.30 -4.77 -20.12
C SER A 289 18.38 -5.90 -20.60
N GLY A 290 17.08 -5.71 -20.46
CA GLY A 290 16.06 -6.66 -20.88
C GLY A 290 14.75 -6.44 -20.15
N THR A 291 13.66 -6.92 -20.70
CA THR A 291 12.39 -7.06 -19.95
C THR A 291 12.56 -7.98 -18.74
N SER A 292 13.60 -8.82 -18.77
CA SER A 292 14.07 -9.63 -17.63
C SER A 292 14.53 -8.79 -16.43
N MET A 293 14.94 -7.53 -16.61
CA MET A 293 15.34 -6.63 -15.52
C MET A 293 14.14 -5.77 -15.05
N ALA A 294 13.16 -5.55 -15.93
CA ALA A 294 11.92 -4.84 -15.62
C ALA A 294 10.96 -5.71 -14.79
N ALA A 295 10.81 -6.99 -15.09
CA ALA A 295 9.92 -7.91 -14.35
C ALA A 295 10.26 -7.99 -12.85
N PRO A 296 11.51 -8.14 -12.39
CA PRO A 296 11.84 -8.14 -10.97
C PRO A 296 11.63 -6.79 -10.26
N MET A 297 11.64 -5.64 -10.98
CA MET A 297 11.21 -4.36 -10.41
C MET A 297 9.73 -4.42 -10.00
N VAL A 298 8.89 -5.01 -10.85
CA VAL A 298 7.45 -5.21 -10.57
C VAL A 298 7.24 -6.26 -9.48
N SER A 299 7.98 -7.37 -9.52
CA SER A 299 7.89 -8.44 -8.50
C SER A 299 8.29 -7.94 -7.11
N GLY A 300 9.35 -7.15 -7.02
CA GLY A 300 9.77 -6.50 -5.78
C GLY A 300 8.72 -5.51 -5.28
N THR A 301 8.15 -4.68 -6.16
CA THR A 301 7.06 -3.75 -5.79
C THR A 301 5.81 -4.51 -5.32
N ALA A 302 5.46 -5.64 -5.96
CA ALA A 302 4.38 -6.51 -5.51
C ALA A 302 4.61 -7.02 -4.07
N ALA A 303 5.87 -7.32 -3.70
CA ALA A 303 6.21 -7.71 -2.34
C ALA A 303 6.06 -6.56 -1.33
N LEU A 304 6.39 -5.32 -1.71
CA LEU A 304 6.13 -4.13 -0.88
C LEU A 304 4.62 -3.93 -0.66
N VAL A 305 3.81 -4.11 -1.70
CA VAL A 305 2.33 -4.07 -1.60
C VAL A 305 1.80 -5.18 -0.70
N LYS A 306 2.32 -6.42 -0.83
CA LYS A 306 1.94 -7.57 0.01
C LYS A 306 2.33 -7.36 1.47
N GLN A 307 3.45 -6.72 1.76
CA GLN A 307 3.85 -6.35 3.12
C GLN A 307 2.85 -5.36 3.74
N ASN A 308 2.40 -4.37 2.97
CA ASN A 308 1.43 -3.38 3.45
C ASN A 308 0.01 -3.95 3.57
N PHE A 309 -0.36 -4.87 2.69
CA PHE A 309 -1.68 -5.50 2.62
C PHE A 309 -1.57 -7.03 2.65
N PRO A 310 -1.30 -7.63 3.82
CA PRO A 310 -1.02 -9.08 3.92
C PRO A 310 -2.18 -9.97 3.49
N PHE A 311 -3.41 -9.48 3.53
CA PHE A 311 -4.63 -10.19 3.16
C PHE A 311 -4.89 -10.29 1.65
N LEU A 312 -4.25 -9.46 0.84
CA LEU A 312 -4.48 -9.47 -0.61
C LEU A 312 -3.87 -10.71 -1.27
N ASP A 313 -4.60 -11.30 -2.20
CA ASP A 313 -4.09 -12.33 -3.09
C ASP A 313 -3.36 -11.74 -4.30
N GLY A 314 -2.77 -12.59 -5.13
CA GLY A 314 -2.02 -12.13 -6.30
C GLY A 314 -2.88 -11.45 -7.36
N LYS A 315 -4.20 -11.76 -7.46
CA LYS A 315 -5.13 -11.07 -8.36
C LYS A 315 -5.28 -9.62 -7.93
N GLN A 316 -5.52 -9.40 -6.66
CA GLN A 316 -5.72 -8.08 -6.06
C GLN A 316 -4.44 -7.24 -6.09
N ILE A 317 -3.28 -7.87 -5.87
CA ILE A 317 -1.97 -7.19 -6.02
C ILE A 317 -1.74 -6.77 -7.47
N ALA A 318 -2.03 -7.65 -8.44
CA ALA A 318 -1.96 -7.30 -9.86
C ALA A 318 -2.89 -6.11 -10.21
N ASP A 319 -4.13 -6.14 -9.73
CA ASP A 319 -5.11 -5.08 -9.96
C ASP A 319 -4.67 -3.74 -9.34
N ILE A 320 -4.04 -3.76 -8.16
CA ILE A 320 -3.43 -2.57 -7.56
C ILE A 320 -2.29 -2.04 -8.46
N LEU A 321 -1.33 -2.88 -8.84
CA LEU A 321 -0.18 -2.45 -9.66
C LEU A 321 -0.64 -1.87 -11.00
N LEU A 322 -1.61 -2.49 -11.66
CA LEU A 322 -2.16 -2.03 -12.93
C LEU A 322 -2.96 -0.73 -12.78
N SER A 323 -3.85 -0.66 -11.78
CA SER A 323 -4.72 0.51 -11.57
C SER A 323 -3.96 1.74 -11.08
N THR A 324 -2.81 1.56 -10.45
CA THR A 324 -1.99 2.63 -9.90
C THR A 324 -0.80 2.99 -10.79
N ALA A 325 -0.59 2.27 -11.88
CA ALA A 325 0.46 2.60 -12.85
C ALA A 325 0.34 4.06 -13.30
N ASN A 326 1.48 4.76 -13.35
CA ASN A 326 1.51 6.18 -13.68
C ASN A 326 1.15 6.39 -15.15
N LYS A 327 0.06 7.11 -15.40
CA LYS A 327 -0.43 7.52 -16.73
C LYS A 327 -0.11 8.98 -17.06
N ASN A 328 0.50 9.72 -16.12
CA ASN A 328 0.90 11.10 -16.33
C ASN A 328 2.25 11.18 -17.05
N TYR A 329 2.23 10.78 -18.33
CA TYR A 329 3.40 10.87 -19.19
C TYR A 329 3.02 11.30 -20.60
N LYS A 330 3.98 11.95 -21.28
CA LYS A 330 3.92 12.23 -22.72
C LYS A 330 4.74 11.17 -23.44
N ALA A 331 4.08 10.35 -24.24
CA ALA A 331 4.73 9.39 -25.11
C ALA A 331 5.41 10.13 -26.29
N PRO A 332 6.48 9.59 -26.87
CA PRO A 332 7.09 10.16 -28.06
C PRO A 332 6.16 10.02 -29.28
N LYS A 333 6.39 10.83 -30.31
CA LYS A 333 5.67 10.75 -31.58
C LYS A 333 5.79 9.37 -32.22
N PHE A 334 6.98 8.80 -32.19
CA PHE A 334 7.28 7.48 -32.72
C PHE A 334 8.46 6.87 -31.94
N THR A 335 8.62 5.57 -32.05
CA THR A 335 9.77 4.80 -31.60
C THR A 335 10.21 3.83 -32.69
N VAL A 336 11.43 3.32 -32.60
CA VAL A 336 11.93 2.28 -33.48
C VAL A 336 12.12 1.02 -32.65
N LYS A 337 11.56 -0.09 -33.12
CA LYS A 337 11.75 -1.41 -32.50
C LYS A 337 12.80 -2.19 -33.32
N GLN A 338 13.75 -2.79 -32.63
CA GLN A 338 14.68 -3.74 -33.24
C GLN A 338 14.06 -5.13 -33.17
N VAL A 339 13.60 -5.64 -34.29
CA VAL A 339 12.93 -6.94 -34.40
C VAL A 339 13.94 -8.04 -34.60
N THR A 340 13.92 -9.04 -33.75
CA THR A 340 14.74 -10.24 -33.87
C THR A 340 13.87 -11.39 -34.39
N ASP A 341 14.13 -11.84 -35.60
CA ASP A 341 13.37 -12.89 -36.31
C ASP A 341 14.10 -14.24 -36.38
N GLY A 342 15.15 -14.41 -35.60
CA GLY A 342 16.01 -15.60 -35.62
C GLY A 342 17.08 -15.56 -36.71
N THR A 343 17.12 -14.52 -37.54
CA THR A 343 18.23 -14.25 -38.49
C THR A 343 19.32 -13.39 -37.83
N ASN A 344 20.53 -13.47 -38.27
CA ASN A 344 21.65 -12.67 -37.75
C ASN A 344 21.64 -11.20 -38.21
N GLN A 345 20.61 -10.79 -38.97
CA GLN A 345 20.48 -9.42 -39.46
C GLN A 345 19.42 -8.67 -38.69
N PRO A 346 19.73 -7.51 -38.06
CA PRO A 346 18.75 -6.72 -37.38
C PRO A 346 17.66 -6.20 -38.35
N LYS A 347 16.38 -6.33 -37.94
CA LYS A 347 15.25 -5.75 -38.64
C LYS A 347 14.66 -4.65 -37.79
N PHE A 348 14.00 -3.68 -38.40
CA PHE A 348 13.46 -2.54 -37.67
C PHE A 348 12.00 -2.30 -38.01
N LEU A 349 11.19 -1.98 -36.98
CA LEU A 349 9.81 -1.53 -37.13
C LEU A 349 9.71 -0.09 -36.65
N ILE A 350 9.25 0.81 -37.49
CA ILE A 350 9.01 2.22 -37.18
C ILE A 350 7.57 2.33 -36.68
N VAL A 351 7.40 2.67 -35.42
CA VAL A 351 6.11 2.61 -34.73
C VAL A 351 5.65 4.00 -34.32
N TYR A 352 4.64 4.52 -35.00
CA TYR A 352 3.97 5.78 -34.66
C TYR A 352 2.93 5.53 -33.55
N ILE A 353 2.94 6.38 -32.53
CA ILE A 353 2.18 6.14 -31.28
C ILE A 353 0.93 7.02 -31.26
N SER A 354 -0.24 6.40 -31.26
CA SER A 354 -1.59 7.03 -31.24
C SER A 354 -1.79 8.14 -32.29
N GLN A 355 -1.05 8.09 -33.38
CA GLN A 355 -1.17 8.99 -34.53
C GLN A 355 -0.80 8.29 -35.82
N ASP A 356 -1.38 8.72 -36.92
CA ASP A 356 -1.06 8.16 -38.23
C ASP A 356 0.36 8.51 -38.67
N PRO A 357 1.12 7.57 -39.24
CA PRO A 357 2.41 7.87 -39.82
C PRO A 357 2.26 8.79 -41.06
N PRO A 358 3.28 9.56 -41.39
CA PRO A 358 3.28 10.32 -42.62
C PRO A 358 3.06 9.41 -43.83
N ARG A 359 2.39 9.93 -44.85
CA ARG A 359 2.12 9.17 -46.10
C ARG A 359 3.28 9.23 -47.08
N ILE A 360 4.24 10.14 -46.85
CA ILE A 360 5.41 10.40 -47.71
C ILE A 360 6.66 9.84 -47.02
N GLU A 361 7.40 8.97 -47.69
CA GLU A 361 8.59 8.33 -47.16
C GLU A 361 9.65 9.34 -46.68
N ASP A 362 9.86 10.43 -47.42
CA ASP A 362 10.87 11.45 -47.06
C ASP A 362 10.57 12.15 -45.73
N GLU A 363 9.30 12.22 -45.32
CA GLU A 363 8.93 12.76 -44.00
C GLU A 363 9.34 11.79 -42.88
N ILE A 364 9.15 10.50 -43.10
CA ILE A 364 9.57 9.46 -42.12
C ILE A 364 11.08 9.40 -42.04
N LYS A 365 11.79 9.46 -43.19
CA LYS A 365 13.26 9.52 -43.22
C LYS A 365 13.80 10.75 -42.49
N ARG A 366 13.11 11.91 -42.63
CA ARG A 366 13.47 13.13 -41.88
C ARG A 366 13.26 12.95 -40.38
N ASP A 367 12.16 12.33 -39.95
CA ASP A 367 11.90 11.99 -38.53
C ASP A 367 13.04 11.07 -37.99
N LEU A 368 13.42 10.03 -38.71
CA LEU A 368 14.53 9.15 -38.33
C LEU A 368 15.88 9.89 -38.27
N LYS A 369 16.20 10.73 -39.27
CA LYS A 369 17.45 11.53 -39.29
C LYS A 369 17.52 12.51 -38.13
N GLN A 370 16.39 13.08 -37.73
CA GLN A 370 16.33 13.94 -36.57
C GLN A 370 16.59 13.14 -35.27
N LEU A 371 16.01 11.95 -35.14
CA LEU A 371 16.15 11.12 -33.95
C LEU A 371 17.59 10.57 -33.79
N TYR A 372 18.19 10.12 -34.88
CA TYR A 372 19.51 9.48 -34.90
C TYR A 372 20.61 10.38 -35.50
N ASN A 373 20.45 11.69 -35.36
CA ASN A 373 21.39 12.67 -35.92
C ASN A 373 22.84 12.42 -35.43
N GLY A 374 23.75 12.23 -36.37
CA GLY A 374 25.19 12.01 -36.13
C GLY A 374 25.56 10.59 -35.65
N ILE A 375 24.57 9.67 -35.57
CA ILE A 375 24.83 8.27 -35.23
C ILE A 375 25.08 7.50 -36.51
N GLN A 376 26.21 6.79 -36.57
CA GLN A 376 26.64 5.95 -37.72
C GLN A 376 26.86 4.51 -37.28
N VAL A 377 26.66 3.59 -38.22
CA VAL A 377 26.95 2.15 -38.09
C VAL A 377 27.89 1.68 -39.17
N GLN A 378 28.76 0.75 -38.83
CA GLN A 378 29.67 0.17 -39.81
C GLN A 378 29.02 -1.07 -40.45
N VAL A 379 28.83 -1.03 -41.79
CA VAL A 379 28.28 -2.14 -42.57
C VAL A 379 29.27 -2.48 -43.66
N ASN A 380 29.78 -3.72 -43.71
CA ASN A 380 30.77 -4.18 -44.67
C ASN A 380 32.02 -3.28 -44.80
N GLY A 381 32.42 -2.67 -43.64
CA GLY A 381 33.59 -1.80 -43.60
C GLY A 381 33.32 -0.32 -43.97
N GLN A 382 32.08 0.04 -44.36
CA GLN A 382 31.67 1.41 -44.65
C GLN A 382 30.82 1.99 -43.53
N TRP A 383 31.04 3.26 -43.19
CA TRP A 383 30.20 3.99 -42.22
C TRP A 383 28.97 4.57 -42.94
N ILE A 384 27.78 4.21 -42.52
CA ILE A 384 26.49 4.73 -43.00
C ILE A 384 25.72 5.35 -41.85
N ASP A 385 24.85 6.32 -42.15
CA ASP A 385 23.99 6.91 -41.17
C ASP A 385 23.04 5.85 -40.61
N TYR A 386 22.90 5.77 -39.28
CA TYR A 386 22.07 4.76 -38.63
C TYR A 386 20.59 4.89 -39.02
N SER A 387 20.12 6.13 -39.27
CA SER A 387 18.79 6.38 -39.83
C SER A 387 18.55 5.71 -41.18
N ASP A 388 19.55 5.75 -42.08
CA ASP A 388 19.45 5.11 -43.40
C ASP A 388 19.55 3.58 -43.26
N TYR A 389 20.38 3.09 -42.34
CA TYR A 389 20.46 1.67 -42.02
C TYR A 389 19.10 1.13 -41.48
N ILE A 390 18.44 1.83 -40.58
CA ILE A 390 17.09 1.49 -40.08
C ILE A 390 16.12 1.46 -41.27
N TRP A 391 16.14 2.48 -42.12
CA TRP A 391 15.24 2.59 -43.26
C TRP A 391 15.37 1.42 -44.24
N ASP A 392 16.60 1.03 -44.54
CA ASP A 392 16.88 -0.02 -45.53
C ASP A 392 16.62 -1.43 -44.99
N ASN A 393 16.68 -1.60 -43.68
CA ASN A 393 16.48 -2.87 -42.98
C ASN A 393 15.11 -2.96 -42.25
N ARG A 394 14.07 -2.29 -42.77
CA ARG A 394 12.70 -2.37 -42.21
C ARG A 394 12.14 -3.80 -42.27
N ASP A 395 11.43 -4.20 -41.22
CA ASP A 395 10.73 -5.47 -41.15
C ASP A 395 9.38 -5.45 -41.88
N SER A 396 9.41 -5.75 -43.19
CA SER A 396 8.19 -5.85 -43.99
C SER A 396 7.28 -7.03 -43.56
N ALA A 397 7.85 -8.07 -42.99
CA ALA A 397 7.08 -9.26 -42.61
C ALA A 397 6.16 -9.00 -41.43
N GLN A 398 6.57 -8.22 -40.43
CA GLN A 398 5.75 -7.90 -39.28
C GLN A 398 4.61 -6.93 -39.64
N SER A 399 4.88 -5.92 -40.44
CA SER A 399 3.87 -4.99 -40.94
C SER A 399 2.74 -5.68 -41.73
N GLN A 400 3.09 -6.72 -42.48
CA GLN A 400 2.12 -7.49 -43.26
C GLN A 400 1.25 -8.42 -42.43
N LYS A 401 1.77 -8.91 -41.29
CA LYS A 401 1.05 -9.84 -40.40
C LYS A 401 0.15 -9.15 -39.41
N LEU A 402 0.28 -7.84 -39.21
CA LEU A 402 -0.55 -7.08 -38.25
C LEU A 402 -2.04 -7.02 -38.64
N ASN A 403 -2.38 -7.31 -39.88
CA ASN A 403 -3.73 -7.40 -40.43
C ASN A 403 -4.74 -6.43 -39.79
N THR A 404 -4.39 -5.16 -39.70
CA THR A 404 -5.16 -4.10 -39.08
C THR A 404 -5.32 -2.95 -40.05
N SER A 405 -6.43 -2.24 -39.95
CA SER A 405 -6.69 -0.96 -40.63
C SER A 405 -5.66 0.15 -40.31
N THR A 406 -4.66 -0.16 -39.46
CA THR A 406 -3.64 0.76 -38.93
C THR A 406 -2.27 0.58 -39.59
N ILE A 407 -2.14 -0.28 -40.62
CA ILE A 407 -0.87 -0.44 -41.34
C ILE A 407 -0.76 0.71 -42.34
N SER A 408 0.38 1.40 -42.30
CA SER A 408 0.78 2.35 -43.32
C SER A 408 0.91 1.63 -44.69
N SER A 409 0.72 2.34 -45.80
CA SER A 409 1.06 1.86 -47.14
C SER A 409 2.59 1.64 -47.32
N ILE A 410 3.40 2.09 -46.35
CA ILE A 410 4.85 2.00 -46.35
C ILE A 410 5.25 0.81 -45.46
N ASN A 411 5.96 -0.13 -46.05
CA ASN A 411 6.45 -1.34 -45.37
C ASN A 411 7.34 -1.00 -44.17
N GLY A 412 7.15 -1.72 -43.06
CA GLY A 412 7.93 -1.54 -41.82
C GLY A 412 7.55 -0.30 -41.01
N VAL A 413 6.45 0.37 -41.38
CA VAL A 413 5.91 1.53 -40.70
C VAL A 413 4.48 1.21 -40.22
N VAL A 414 4.22 1.34 -38.93
CA VAL A 414 2.93 1.00 -38.35
C VAL A 414 2.45 2.07 -37.38
N ARG A 415 1.16 2.09 -37.13
CA ARG A 415 0.53 2.80 -36.01
C ARG A 415 0.12 1.81 -34.94
N VAL A 416 0.36 2.18 -33.67
CA VAL A 416 -0.17 1.48 -32.50
C VAL A 416 -0.74 2.48 -31.50
N GLU A 417 -1.66 2.06 -30.64
CA GLU A 417 -2.08 2.87 -29.52
C GLU A 417 -1.03 2.81 -28.41
N LYS A 418 -0.94 3.88 -27.60
CA LYS A 418 0.10 3.98 -26.55
C LYS A 418 -0.01 2.83 -25.56
N GLU A 419 -1.22 2.35 -25.27
CA GLU A 419 -1.49 1.22 -24.38
C GLU A 419 -0.92 -0.09 -24.93
N GLU A 420 -0.79 -0.23 -26.25
CA GLU A 420 -0.16 -1.40 -26.87
C GLU A 420 1.37 -1.43 -26.70
N LEU A 421 1.97 -0.34 -26.20
CA LEU A 421 3.41 -0.26 -25.89
C LEU A 421 3.70 -0.08 -24.40
N PHE A 422 2.82 0.61 -23.67
CA PHE A 422 3.04 0.95 -22.28
C PHE A 422 2.10 0.20 -21.32
N GLY A 423 1.17 -0.60 -21.85
CA GLY A 423 0.15 -1.29 -21.05
C GLY A 423 -0.70 -0.30 -20.25
N GLN A 424 -0.88 -0.57 -18.97
CA GLN A 424 -1.61 0.31 -18.05
C GLN A 424 -0.78 1.53 -17.60
N GLY A 425 0.49 1.61 -17.99
CA GLY A 425 1.39 2.72 -17.68
C GLY A 425 2.70 2.30 -17.03
N ILE A 426 3.37 3.26 -16.43
CA ILE A 426 4.66 3.09 -15.75
C ILE A 426 4.43 2.67 -14.31
N LEU A 427 5.16 1.66 -13.83
CA LEU A 427 5.12 1.20 -12.43
C LEU A 427 5.26 2.39 -11.45
N ASP A 428 4.37 2.48 -10.45
CA ASP A 428 4.42 3.47 -9.37
C ASP A 428 4.22 2.79 -8.01
N ALA A 429 5.31 2.53 -7.31
CA ALA A 429 5.31 1.85 -6.03
C ALA A 429 4.62 2.66 -4.94
N GLN A 430 4.81 3.99 -4.92
CA GLN A 430 4.21 4.85 -3.90
C GLN A 430 2.67 4.90 -4.02
N LYS A 431 2.17 4.97 -5.25
CA LYS A 431 0.73 4.95 -5.49
C LYS A 431 0.12 3.57 -5.20
N ALA A 432 0.86 2.49 -5.50
CA ALA A 432 0.45 1.13 -5.21
C ALA A 432 0.28 0.85 -3.69
N LEU A 433 1.14 1.43 -2.84
CA LEU A 433 1.00 1.33 -1.39
C LEU A 433 -0.24 2.05 -0.83
N LYS A 434 -0.89 2.89 -1.61
CA LYS A 434 -2.17 3.55 -1.24
C LYS A 434 -3.40 2.71 -1.57
N GLY A 435 -3.22 1.47 -2.05
CA GLY A 435 -4.29 0.56 -2.41
C GLY A 435 -4.83 0.76 -3.82
N LEU A 436 -6.01 0.20 -4.06
CA LEU A 436 -6.65 0.17 -5.38
C LEU A 436 -7.02 1.59 -5.86
N SER A 437 -6.93 1.84 -7.17
CA SER A 437 -7.31 3.13 -7.78
C SER A 437 -8.41 2.99 -8.86
N ILE A 438 -8.59 1.80 -9.42
CA ILE A 438 -9.62 1.55 -10.45
C ILE A 438 -10.27 0.19 -10.20
N LEU A 439 -11.60 0.14 -10.20
CA LEU A 439 -12.38 -1.08 -10.35
C LEU A 439 -12.53 -1.35 -11.85
N ASP A 440 -11.85 -2.38 -12.35
CA ASP A 440 -11.73 -2.62 -13.79
C ASP A 440 -12.54 -3.82 -14.25
N ALA A 441 -13.59 -3.58 -15.06
CA ALA A 441 -14.42 -4.63 -15.63
C ALA A 441 -13.62 -5.60 -16.53
N ASN A 442 -12.55 -5.11 -17.18
CA ASN A 442 -11.72 -5.94 -18.07
C ASN A 442 -10.84 -6.94 -17.29
N ARG A 443 -10.81 -6.82 -15.98
CA ARG A 443 -10.09 -7.69 -15.05
C ARG A 443 -11.03 -8.64 -14.29
N LEU A 444 -12.35 -8.49 -14.41
CA LEU A 444 -13.32 -9.36 -13.76
C LEU A 444 -13.71 -10.52 -14.68
N SER A 445 -13.89 -11.69 -14.09
CA SER A 445 -14.48 -12.87 -14.72
C SER A 445 -15.86 -13.16 -14.13
N ASP A 446 -16.60 -14.10 -14.70
CA ASP A 446 -17.90 -14.56 -14.17
C ASP A 446 -17.80 -15.05 -12.72
N GLN A 447 -16.65 -15.60 -12.33
CA GLN A 447 -16.39 -16.09 -10.97
C GLN A 447 -16.21 -14.95 -9.95
N ASP A 448 -15.86 -13.76 -10.42
CA ASP A 448 -15.65 -12.59 -9.59
C ASP A 448 -16.92 -11.74 -9.41
N VAL A 449 -18.03 -12.11 -10.11
CA VAL A 449 -19.27 -11.35 -10.07
C VAL A 449 -20.15 -11.82 -8.92
N LEU A 450 -20.22 -11.00 -7.88
CA LEU A 450 -21.18 -11.17 -6.81
C LEU A 450 -22.51 -10.51 -7.21
N LYS A 451 -23.59 -11.28 -7.32
CA LYS A 451 -24.96 -10.74 -7.54
C LYS A 451 -25.54 -10.25 -6.21
N TYR A 452 -26.06 -9.05 -6.21
CA TYR A 452 -26.74 -8.46 -5.07
C TYR A 452 -28.14 -7.97 -5.50
N GLU A 453 -29.18 -8.49 -4.85
CA GLU A 453 -30.58 -8.30 -5.30
C GLU A 453 -31.02 -6.84 -5.36
N GLN A 454 -30.52 -6.01 -4.41
CA GLN A 454 -30.86 -4.59 -4.35
C GLN A 454 -30.15 -3.76 -5.44
N GLU A 455 -29.12 -4.32 -6.06
CA GLU A 455 -28.33 -3.67 -7.11
C GLU A 455 -28.04 -4.66 -8.27
N PRO A 456 -29.07 -5.12 -8.99
CA PRO A 456 -28.93 -6.22 -9.95
C PRO A 456 -28.00 -5.91 -11.14
N ASN A 457 -27.75 -4.63 -11.42
CA ASN A 457 -26.86 -4.17 -12.50
C ASN A 457 -25.44 -3.83 -12.02
N THR A 458 -25.04 -4.35 -10.86
CA THR A 458 -23.72 -4.11 -10.27
C THR A 458 -22.96 -5.41 -10.09
N ALA A 459 -21.73 -5.44 -10.58
CA ALA A 459 -20.72 -6.44 -10.20
C ALA A 459 -19.89 -5.89 -9.03
N TYR A 460 -19.45 -6.75 -8.12
CA TYR A 460 -18.70 -6.31 -6.94
C TYR A 460 -17.27 -6.78 -6.97
N TYR A 461 -16.35 -5.85 -6.81
CA TYR A 461 -14.97 -6.13 -6.49
C TYR A 461 -14.86 -6.37 -4.97
N THR A 462 -14.51 -7.58 -4.57
CA THR A 462 -14.52 -7.98 -3.17
C THR A 462 -13.15 -7.82 -2.52
N ILE A 463 -13.09 -7.14 -1.38
CA ILE A 463 -11.94 -7.05 -0.49
C ILE A 463 -12.28 -7.75 0.81
N ASN A 464 -11.63 -8.89 1.06
CA ASN A 464 -11.69 -9.59 2.33
C ASN A 464 -10.44 -9.28 3.15
N THR A 465 -10.61 -8.52 4.23
CA THR A 465 -9.49 -8.09 5.09
C THR A 465 -8.95 -9.17 6.00
N ALA A 466 -9.63 -10.33 6.13
CA ALA A 466 -9.18 -11.48 6.90
C ALA A 466 -8.71 -11.16 8.34
N GLY A 467 -9.27 -10.14 8.98
CA GLY A 467 -8.92 -9.67 10.33
C GLY A 467 -7.83 -8.59 10.37
N TYR A 468 -7.27 -8.19 9.25
CA TYR A 468 -6.30 -7.09 9.19
C TYR A 468 -6.98 -5.74 9.06
N ASP A 469 -6.34 -4.72 9.62
CA ASP A 469 -6.70 -3.33 9.40
C ASP A 469 -5.87 -2.75 8.26
N ALA A 470 -6.51 -1.98 7.37
CA ALA A 470 -5.85 -1.40 6.20
C ALA A 470 -6.50 -0.09 5.75
N GLU A 471 -5.74 0.74 5.04
CA GLU A 471 -6.25 1.98 4.44
C GLU A 471 -6.00 2.01 2.93
N PHE A 472 -7.08 2.19 2.14
CA PHE A 472 -7.02 2.56 0.74
C PHE A 472 -7.24 4.07 0.63
N SER A 473 -6.17 4.78 0.30
CA SER A 473 -6.18 6.25 0.24
C SER A 473 -6.14 6.83 -1.18
N ASN A 474 -6.10 5.99 -2.20
CA ASN A 474 -6.32 6.42 -3.58
C ASN A 474 -7.79 6.75 -3.81
N ASP A 475 -8.04 7.66 -4.76
CA ASP A 475 -9.35 7.83 -5.37
C ASP A 475 -9.64 6.60 -6.24
N ILE A 476 -10.73 5.89 -5.94
CA ILE A 476 -11.12 4.68 -6.67
C ILE A 476 -12.17 5.06 -7.71
N SER A 477 -11.83 4.89 -8.97
CA SER A 477 -12.73 5.06 -10.11
C SER A 477 -13.19 3.71 -10.67
N GLN A 478 -13.96 3.73 -11.75
CA GLN A 478 -14.37 2.54 -12.49
C GLN A 478 -13.87 2.63 -13.93
N ARG A 479 -13.43 1.50 -14.48
CA ARG A 479 -13.27 1.29 -15.94
C ARG A 479 -14.27 0.25 -16.42
N LYS A 480 -15.08 0.62 -17.40
CA LYS A 480 -16.05 -0.28 -18.02
C LYS A 480 -15.37 -1.30 -18.92
N TRP A 481 -16.08 -2.36 -19.23
CA TRP A 481 -15.66 -3.34 -20.21
C TRP A 481 -15.42 -2.67 -21.57
N ASP A 482 -14.25 -2.93 -22.16
CA ASP A 482 -13.86 -2.46 -23.48
C ASP A 482 -13.41 -3.65 -24.34
N GLU A 483 -14.27 -4.03 -25.26
CA GLU A 483 -14.04 -5.15 -26.16
C GLU A 483 -12.77 -5.03 -26.98
N SER A 484 -12.38 -3.80 -27.37
CA SER A 484 -11.22 -3.54 -28.21
C SER A 484 -9.89 -3.93 -27.55
N THR A 485 -9.87 -4.01 -26.21
CA THR A 485 -8.69 -4.38 -25.41
C THR A 485 -8.47 -5.88 -25.28
N HIS A 486 -9.40 -6.70 -25.79
CA HIS A 486 -9.37 -8.16 -25.73
C HIS A 486 -9.11 -8.77 -27.11
N LEU A 487 -8.46 -9.93 -27.15
CA LEU A 487 -8.31 -10.70 -28.38
C LEU A 487 -9.67 -11.30 -28.79
N SER A 488 -10.23 -10.81 -29.88
CA SER A 488 -11.58 -11.19 -30.36
C SER A 488 -11.79 -12.69 -30.65
N SER A 489 -10.69 -13.43 -30.76
CA SER A 489 -10.70 -14.86 -31.09
C SER A 489 -10.45 -15.80 -29.90
N ALA A 490 -10.11 -15.28 -28.73
CA ALA A 490 -9.55 -16.06 -27.64
C ALA A 490 -10.49 -16.20 -26.43
N ILE A 491 -11.37 -15.23 -26.21
CA ILE A 491 -12.22 -15.16 -25.03
C ILE A 491 -13.68 -15.22 -25.43
N ASN A 492 -14.44 -16.15 -24.85
CA ASN A 492 -15.88 -16.05 -24.77
C ASN A 492 -16.21 -14.89 -23.85
N LYS A 493 -16.59 -13.76 -24.46
CA LYS A 493 -16.82 -12.52 -23.69
C LYS A 493 -17.93 -12.74 -22.67
N PRO A 494 -17.70 -12.39 -21.41
CA PRO A 494 -18.79 -12.28 -20.48
C PRO A 494 -19.66 -11.08 -20.88
N THR A 495 -20.60 -11.28 -21.78
CA THR A 495 -21.49 -10.23 -22.31
C THR A 495 -22.26 -9.51 -21.20
N HIS A 496 -22.44 -10.15 -20.05
CA HIS A 496 -23.12 -9.56 -18.90
C HIS A 496 -22.25 -8.51 -18.16
N LEU A 497 -20.93 -8.52 -18.28
CA LEU A 497 -20.07 -7.46 -17.69
C LEU A 497 -20.07 -6.15 -18.49
N ALA A 498 -20.45 -6.20 -19.77
CA ALA A 498 -20.38 -5.05 -20.68
C ALA A 498 -21.23 -3.85 -20.21
N ASN A 499 -22.33 -4.09 -19.49
CA ASN A 499 -23.29 -3.06 -19.08
C ASN A 499 -23.39 -2.93 -17.56
N LEU A 500 -22.54 -3.62 -16.78
CA LEU A 500 -22.60 -3.55 -15.32
C LEU A 500 -21.81 -2.36 -14.79
N ASN A 501 -22.31 -1.78 -13.73
CA ASN A 501 -21.51 -0.93 -12.84
C ASN A 501 -20.70 -1.82 -11.91
N ILE A 502 -19.56 -1.33 -11.45
CA ILE A 502 -18.74 -2.07 -10.50
C ILE A 502 -18.79 -1.35 -9.17
N GLY A 503 -19.18 -2.09 -8.13
CA GLY A 503 -19.18 -1.66 -6.74
C GLY A 503 -18.03 -2.31 -5.96
N LEU A 504 -17.87 -1.85 -4.73
CA LEU A 504 -16.90 -2.41 -3.77
C LEU A 504 -17.63 -3.20 -2.71
N SER A 505 -17.25 -4.46 -2.49
CA SER A 505 -17.70 -5.29 -1.37
C SER A 505 -16.59 -5.44 -0.33
N LYS A 506 -16.86 -5.04 0.91
CA LYS A 506 -15.98 -5.26 2.07
C LYS A 506 -16.45 -6.52 2.82
N GLU A 507 -15.55 -7.49 2.93
CA GLU A 507 -15.76 -8.74 3.65
C GLU A 507 -14.65 -8.98 4.69
N GLY A 508 -14.82 -10.01 5.52
CA GLY A 508 -13.88 -10.40 6.58
C GLY A 508 -13.87 -9.43 7.75
N GLU A 509 -13.38 -9.92 8.90
CA GLU A 509 -13.12 -9.09 10.08
C GLU A 509 -12.00 -8.09 9.82
N GLY A 510 -11.84 -7.11 10.72
CA GLY A 510 -10.87 -6.01 10.59
C GLY A 510 -11.45 -4.78 9.89
N ILE A 511 -10.69 -3.71 9.89
CA ILE A 511 -11.12 -2.39 9.42
C ILE A 511 -10.52 -2.10 8.04
N LEU A 512 -11.38 -1.82 7.06
CA LEU A 512 -10.94 -1.20 5.81
C LEU A 512 -11.27 0.28 5.83
N ILE A 513 -10.24 1.12 5.86
CA ILE A 513 -10.39 2.58 5.76
C ILE A 513 -10.37 2.98 4.29
N ILE A 514 -11.35 3.77 3.86
CA ILE A 514 -11.40 4.36 2.51
C ILE A 514 -11.39 5.87 2.67
N SER A 515 -10.29 6.52 2.26
CA SER A 515 -10.10 7.97 2.45
C SER A 515 -10.13 8.79 1.16
N GLY A 516 -10.12 8.14 -0.02
CA GLY A 516 -10.19 8.81 -1.33
C GLY A 516 -11.57 9.35 -1.70
N GLN A 517 -11.61 10.15 -2.78
CA GLN A 517 -12.84 10.62 -3.43
C GLN A 517 -13.28 9.59 -4.47
N ASN A 518 -14.02 8.57 -4.04
CA ASN A 518 -14.33 7.42 -4.87
C ASN A 518 -15.49 7.71 -5.83
N THR A 519 -15.28 7.42 -7.11
CA THR A 519 -16.19 7.78 -8.19
C THR A 519 -16.74 6.56 -8.97
N TYR A 520 -16.46 5.33 -8.51
CA TYR A 520 -17.03 4.14 -9.11
C TYR A 520 -18.57 4.17 -9.08
N GLU A 521 -19.19 3.53 -10.09
CA GLU A 521 -20.62 3.67 -10.39
C GLU A 521 -21.52 2.67 -9.65
N GLY A 522 -20.96 1.58 -9.15
CA GLY A 522 -21.70 0.60 -8.36
C GLY A 522 -21.83 1.03 -6.89
N ALA A 523 -22.65 0.32 -6.15
CA ALA A 523 -22.84 0.55 -4.72
C ALA A 523 -21.64 0.05 -3.90
N THR A 524 -21.56 0.53 -2.65
CA THR A 524 -20.63 0.03 -1.64
C THR A 524 -21.35 -0.94 -0.72
N LEU A 525 -20.92 -2.19 -0.67
CA LEU A 525 -21.53 -3.24 0.14
C LEU A 525 -20.59 -3.60 1.30
N ILE A 526 -21.07 -3.49 2.54
CA ILE A 526 -20.34 -3.86 3.74
C ILE A 526 -21.02 -5.12 4.31
N LYS A 527 -20.36 -6.29 4.15
CA LYS A 527 -20.92 -7.58 4.53
C LYS A 527 -20.42 -8.08 5.87
N GLN A 528 -19.16 -7.74 6.24
CA GLN A 528 -18.56 -8.19 7.49
C GLN A 528 -17.43 -7.26 7.91
N GLY A 529 -17.16 -7.17 9.22
CA GLY A 529 -16.15 -6.28 9.80
C GLY A 529 -16.53 -4.81 9.65
N GLU A 530 -15.58 -3.92 9.60
CA GLU A 530 -15.80 -2.48 9.56
C GLU A 530 -15.27 -1.85 8.25
N LEU A 531 -16.11 -1.04 7.60
CA LEU A 531 -15.67 -0.05 6.63
C LEU A 531 -15.65 1.33 7.31
N LYS A 532 -14.47 1.93 7.46
CA LYS A 532 -14.31 3.30 7.96
C LYS A 532 -14.19 4.27 6.80
N LEU A 533 -15.28 4.97 6.50
CA LEU A 533 -15.34 5.94 5.42
C LEU A 533 -14.84 7.30 5.88
N LYS A 534 -13.67 7.74 5.41
CA LYS A 534 -13.13 9.08 5.63
C LYS A 534 -13.30 9.98 4.40
N GLY A 535 -13.31 9.41 3.21
CA GLY A 535 -13.51 10.10 1.94
C GLY A 535 -14.97 10.11 1.50
N LYS A 536 -15.19 9.87 0.23
CA LYS A 536 -16.53 9.83 -0.37
C LYS A 536 -16.73 8.56 -1.19
N VAL A 537 -17.93 7.97 -1.14
CA VAL A 537 -18.43 7.02 -2.12
C VAL A 537 -19.56 7.67 -2.91
N LYS A 538 -19.57 7.50 -4.23
CA LYS A 538 -20.46 8.25 -5.15
C LYS A 538 -21.94 7.84 -5.00
N ASN A 539 -22.20 6.54 -4.85
CA ASN A 539 -23.53 5.95 -4.92
C ASN A 539 -24.02 5.39 -3.58
N ASN A 540 -24.98 4.46 -3.65
CA ASN A 540 -25.58 3.83 -2.48
C ASN A 540 -24.54 3.06 -1.65
N ALA A 541 -24.81 2.96 -0.35
CA ALA A 541 -24.09 2.06 0.53
C ALA A 541 -25.07 1.16 1.31
N TYR A 542 -24.68 -0.09 1.51
CA TYR A 542 -25.45 -1.11 2.21
C TYR A 542 -24.61 -1.71 3.32
N VAL A 543 -25.14 -1.66 4.54
CA VAL A 543 -24.52 -2.26 5.72
C VAL A 543 -25.31 -3.50 6.10
N GLU A 544 -24.75 -4.67 5.85
CA GLU A 544 -25.39 -5.94 6.15
C GLU A 544 -25.32 -6.26 7.64
N GLN A 545 -26.16 -7.21 8.07
CA GLN A 545 -26.19 -7.66 9.46
C GLN A 545 -24.77 -8.07 9.93
N LYS A 546 -24.34 -7.60 11.09
CA LYS A 546 -22.99 -7.78 11.69
C LYS A 546 -21.87 -6.99 11.03
N ALA A 547 -22.16 -6.15 10.04
CA ALA A 547 -21.18 -5.23 9.46
C ALA A 547 -21.27 -3.85 10.09
N ILE A 548 -20.21 -3.07 10.00
CA ILE A 548 -20.10 -1.73 10.56
C ILE A 548 -19.69 -0.75 9.47
N LEU A 549 -20.44 0.32 9.30
CA LEU A 549 -20.00 1.52 8.59
C LEU A 549 -19.69 2.60 9.60
N SER A 550 -18.46 3.08 9.61
CA SER A 550 -18.06 4.17 10.52
C SER A 550 -17.36 5.31 9.77
N GLY A 551 -16.92 6.32 10.50
CA GLY A 551 -16.12 7.42 9.99
C GLY A 551 -16.90 8.71 9.79
N ASN A 552 -16.27 9.64 9.04
CA ASN A 552 -16.74 11.02 8.86
C ASN A 552 -16.86 11.41 7.36
N GLY A 553 -16.94 10.42 6.50
CA GLY A 553 -17.02 10.62 5.06
C GLY A 553 -18.43 10.92 4.53
N ILE A 554 -18.58 10.74 3.21
CA ILE A 554 -19.80 11.06 2.49
C ILE A 554 -20.30 9.84 1.70
N VAL A 555 -21.54 9.43 1.92
CA VAL A 555 -22.29 8.54 1.05
C VAL A 555 -23.08 9.41 0.07
N GLY A 556 -22.78 9.30 -1.23
CA GLY A 556 -23.29 10.22 -2.25
C GLY A 556 -24.77 10.03 -2.62
N GLN A 557 -25.37 8.88 -2.27
CA GLN A 557 -26.80 8.62 -2.43
C GLN A 557 -27.40 8.07 -1.12
N ASN A 558 -28.07 6.93 -1.17
CA ASN A 558 -28.75 6.36 -0.03
C ASN A 558 -27.83 5.45 0.80
N LEU A 559 -28.11 5.38 2.08
CA LEU A 559 -27.48 4.46 3.03
C LEU A 559 -28.53 3.54 3.65
N ASN A 560 -28.44 2.25 3.36
CA ASN A 560 -29.29 1.23 3.96
C ASN A 560 -28.53 0.50 5.07
N ASN A 561 -29.05 0.52 6.28
CA ASN A 561 -28.43 -0.06 7.47
C ASN A 561 -29.24 -1.23 8.02
N LYS A 562 -28.68 -2.44 7.91
CA LYS A 562 -29.13 -3.65 8.62
C LYS A 562 -28.18 -4.07 9.74
N GLY A 563 -27.00 -3.44 9.81
CA GLY A 563 -25.94 -3.69 10.77
C GLY A 563 -25.76 -2.50 11.73
N ILE A 564 -24.56 -1.96 11.76
CA ILE A 564 -24.19 -0.82 12.62
C ILE A 564 -23.68 0.34 11.77
N VAL A 565 -24.23 1.53 11.99
CA VAL A 565 -23.68 2.78 11.46
C VAL A 565 -23.20 3.62 12.66
N ARG A 566 -21.91 4.02 12.65
CA ARG A 566 -21.25 4.77 13.72
C ARG A 566 -20.49 5.98 13.18
N PRO A 567 -21.16 7.15 13.02
CA PRO A 567 -20.53 8.38 12.62
C PRO A 567 -19.37 8.77 13.55
N GLY A 568 -18.27 9.26 12.96
CA GLY A 568 -17.11 9.74 13.68
C GLY A 568 -16.20 8.63 14.21
N ASN A 569 -16.73 7.63 14.89
CA ASN A 569 -15.97 6.56 15.55
C ASN A 569 -14.72 7.10 16.28
N GLU A 570 -14.96 7.62 17.52
CA GLU A 570 -13.98 8.22 18.44
C GLU A 570 -13.62 9.70 18.21
N ASP A 571 -13.95 10.29 17.05
CA ASP A 571 -13.56 11.67 16.72
C ASP A 571 -14.66 12.73 16.89
N LEU A 572 -15.89 12.35 17.25
CA LEU A 572 -17.07 13.22 17.32
C LEU A 572 -17.33 14.01 16.01
N ASN A 573 -16.94 13.45 14.86
CA ASN A 573 -17.21 13.99 13.56
C ASN A 573 -18.47 13.38 12.94
N ASP A 574 -19.01 14.05 11.93
CA ASP A 574 -20.30 13.69 11.35
C ASP A 574 -20.11 12.81 10.10
N LEU A 575 -20.99 11.84 9.88
CA LEU A 575 -21.12 11.08 8.64
C LEU A 575 -22.26 11.68 7.82
N THR A 576 -22.03 11.96 6.55
CA THR A 576 -23.02 12.58 5.65
C THR A 576 -23.59 11.58 4.65
N VAL A 577 -24.92 11.56 4.51
CA VAL A 577 -25.67 10.82 3.51
C VAL A 577 -26.42 11.83 2.64
N GLN A 578 -26.05 11.96 1.37
CA GLN A 578 -26.69 12.96 0.49
C GLN A 578 -28.11 12.58 0.06
N GLY A 579 -28.51 11.34 0.27
CA GLY A 579 -29.86 10.81 0.05
C GLY A 579 -30.58 10.42 1.34
N THR A 580 -31.31 9.31 1.28
CA THR A 580 -32.06 8.76 2.42
C THR A 580 -31.20 7.83 3.26
N TYR A 581 -31.23 8.00 4.55
CA TYR A 581 -30.79 6.99 5.51
C TYR A 581 -31.97 6.09 5.87
N THR A 582 -31.88 4.81 5.53
CA THR A 582 -32.86 3.79 5.91
C THR A 582 -32.27 2.87 6.96
N GLN A 583 -32.94 2.65 8.07
CA GLN A 583 -32.57 1.65 9.08
C GLN A 583 -33.66 0.59 9.19
N GLU A 584 -33.25 -0.68 9.04
CA GLU A 584 -34.18 -1.82 9.12
C GLU A 584 -33.51 -3.04 9.78
N GLY A 585 -34.31 -3.87 10.45
CA GLY A 585 -33.83 -5.02 11.20
C GLY A 585 -33.77 -4.71 12.71
N VAL A 586 -34.29 -5.62 13.53
CA VAL A 586 -34.43 -5.43 14.99
C VAL A 586 -33.08 -5.24 15.69
N ASP A 587 -32.00 -5.81 15.14
CA ASP A 587 -30.65 -5.73 15.68
C ASP A 587 -29.82 -4.59 15.06
N SER A 588 -30.37 -3.88 14.08
CA SER A 588 -29.66 -2.77 13.46
C SER A 588 -29.49 -1.61 14.43
N LYS A 589 -28.34 -0.90 14.32
CA LYS A 589 -27.99 0.17 15.25
C LYS A 589 -27.48 1.39 14.52
N LEU A 590 -27.89 2.55 15.00
CA LEU A 590 -27.21 3.81 14.82
C LEU A 590 -26.50 4.15 16.11
N GLN A 591 -25.17 4.21 16.12
CA GLN A 591 -24.37 4.53 17.30
C GLN A 591 -23.80 5.93 17.17
N LEU A 592 -24.07 6.80 18.14
CA LEU A 592 -23.59 8.17 18.19
C LEU A 592 -22.66 8.37 19.37
N ASP A 593 -21.40 8.67 19.08
CA ASP A 593 -20.39 8.98 20.09
C ASP A 593 -20.65 10.38 20.68
N PHE A 594 -20.46 10.53 21.99
CA PHE A 594 -20.61 11.83 22.65
C PHE A 594 -19.53 12.11 23.70
N GLY A 595 -19.31 13.38 23.96
CA GLY A 595 -18.50 13.93 25.04
C GLY A 595 -19.31 15.02 25.79
N ASN A 596 -18.65 15.81 26.63
CA ASN A 596 -19.34 16.85 27.43
C ASN A 596 -20.09 17.94 26.63
N TYR A 597 -19.60 18.28 25.44
CA TYR A 597 -20.04 19.46 24.69
C TYR A 597 -20.36 19.19 23.23
N LYS A 598 -20.04 18.01 22.71
CA LYS A 598 -20.21 17.64 21.30
C LYS A 598 -20.54 16.15 21.20
N ASN A 599 -21.32 15.80 20.19
CA ASN A 599 -21.55 14.42 19.76
C ASN A 599 -21.31 14.29 18.25
N SER A 600 -21.05 13.09 17.78
CA SER A 600 -21.09 12.75 16.36
C SER A 600 -22.53 12.76 15.85
N LYS A 601 -22.72 13.03 14.55
CA LYS A 601 -24.06 13.03 13.93
C LYS A 601 -24.07 12.21 12.66
N LEU A 602 -25.21 11.65 12.37
CA LEU A 602 -25.58 11.22 11.03
C LEU A 602 -26.39 12.34 10.39
N ILE A 603 -25.88 12.91 9.30
CA ILE A 603 -26.55 13.96 8.53
C ILE A 603 -27.09 13.33 7.26
N ALA A 604 -28.40 13.25 7.09
CA ALA A 604 -29.04 12.72 5.90
C ALA A 604 -30.08 13.71 5.36
N LYS A 605 -30.38 13.62 4.07
CA LYS A 605 -31.44 14.42 3.45
C LYS A 605 -32.81 14.00 3.99
N THR A 606 -33.03 12.71 4.19
CA THR A 606 -34.23 12.12 4.77
C THR A 606 -33.88 10.92 5.63
N TYR A 607 -34.73 10.61 6.62
CA TYR A 607 -34.58 9.47 7.50
C TYR A 607 -35.80 8.57 7.38
N ASP A 608 -35.58 7.29 7.10
CA ASP A 608 -36.59 6.22 7.02
C ASP A 608 -36.24 5.14 8.05
N ILE A 609 -36.69 5.34 9.30
CA ILE A 609 -36.41 4.40 10.39
C ILE A 609 -37.58 3.43 10.46
N LYS A 610 -37.40 2.20 9.99
CA LYS A 610 -38.41 1.13 10.03
C LYS A 610 -38.34 0.30 11.32
N SER A 611 -37.12 0.14 11.86
CA SER A 611 -36.85 -0.62 13.07
C SER A 611 -35.39 -0.43 13.54
N GLY A 612 -35.01 -1.10 14.64
CA GLY A 612 -33.65 -1.06 15.17
C GLY A 612 -33.48 -0.01 16.25
N ASN A 613 -32.24 0.17 16.72
CA ASN A 613 -31.95 0.95 17.91
C ASN A 613 -31.09 2.17 17.61
N LEU A 614 -31.26 3.23 18.39
CA LEU A 614 -30.33 4.33 18.52
C LEU A 614 -29.56 4.14 19.83
N GLU A 615 -28.21 4.13 19.74
CA GLU A 615 -27.35 3.98 20.91
C GLU A 615 -26.41 5.18 21.04
N TYR A 616 -26.38 5.78 22.25
CA TYR A 616 -25.39 6.80 22.60
C TYR A 616 -24.19 6.16 23.25
N ILE A 617 -23.00 6.41 22.70
CA ILE A 617 -21.71 5.83 23.11
C ILE A 617 -20.87 6.92 23.78
N PRO A 618 -20.63 6.86 25.10
CA PRO A 618 -19.75 7.81 25.76
C PRO A 618 -18.31 7.55 25.32
N LEU A 619 -17.61 8.58 24.84
CA LEU A 619 -16.19 8.47 24.57
C LEU A 619 -15.40 8.26 25.88
N PRO A 620 -14.20 7.64 25.81
CA PRO A 620 -13.34 7.47 26.99
C PRO A 620 -12.68 8.82 27.39
N LYS A 621 -13.51 9.82 27.69
CA LYS A 621 -13.12 11.18 28.08
C LYS A 621 -13.63 11.51 29.47
N TYR A 622 -13.14 12.62 30.05
CA TYR A 622 -13.64 13.16 31.30
C TYR A 622 -15.08 13.68 31.14
N TYR A 623 -15.98 13.31 32.06
CA TYR A 623 -17.34 13.82 32.17
C TYR A 623 -17.55 14.59 33.47
N ILE A 624 -18.25 15.73 33.39
CA ILE A 624 -18.60 16.54 34.57
C ILE A 624 -19.79 15.87 35.24
N LEU A 625 -19.55 15.33 36.44
CA LEU A 625 -20.60 14.62 37.19
C LEU A 625 -21.84 15.54 37.44
N ASN A 626 -23.00 14.93 37.32
CA ASN A 626 -24.29 15.57 37.54
C ASN A 626 -24.64 16.75 36.62
N LYS A 627 -23.81 17.08 35.65
CA LYS A 627 -24.06 18.10 34.63
C LYS A 627 -24.67 17.45 33.39
N PRO A 628 -25.91 17.80 32.99
CA PRO A 628 -26.50 17.23 31.77
C PRO A 628 -25.70 17.58 30.51
N VAL A 629 -25.53 16.60 29.64
CA VAL A 629 -24.96 16.72 28.28
C VAL A 629 -26.12 16.71 27.29
N LYS A 630 -26.18 17.70 26.42
CA LYS A 630 -27.19 17.77 25.36
C LYS A 630 -26.66 17.13 24.10
N ILE A 631 -27.33 16.09 23.58
CA ILE A 631 -27.08 15.45 22.32
C ILE A 631 -27.77 16.23 21.20
N ASN A 632 -27.03 16.65 20.22
CA ASN A 632 -27.55 17.35 19.05
C ASN A 632 -27.75 16.32 17.91
N LEU A 633 -28.99 16.01 17.59
CA LEU A 633 -29.36 15.04 16.55
C LEU A 633 -29.65 15.70 15.19
N GLY A 634 -29.83 17.02 15.15
CA GLY A 634 -30.34 17.70 13.95
C GLY A 634 -31.73 17.17 13.56
N ASP A 635 -31.97 16.98 12.26
CA ASP A 635 -33.27 16.51 11.75
C ASP A 635 -33.62 15.07 12.15
N LEU A 636 -32.66 14.24 12.55
CA LEU A 636 -32.89 12.90 13.06
C LEU A 636 -33.78 12.90 14.33
N GLU A 637 -33.81 14.01 15.09
CA GLU A 637 -34.65 14.17 16.30
C GLU A 637 -36.12 13.93 15.98
N LYS A 638 -36.61 14.28 14.80
CA LYS A 638 -37.98 14.05 14.34
C LYS A 638 -38.35 12.57 14.20
N SER A 639 -37.36 11.70 14.06
CA SER A 639 -37.51 10.25 13.86
C SER A 639 -37.24 9.42 15.12
N LEU A 640 -37.03 10.05 16.29
CA LEU A 640 -36.67 9.33 17.53
C LEU A 640 -37.71 8.30 17.96
N SER A 641 -39.00 8.57 17.73
CA SER A 641 -40.10 7.64 18.04
C SER A 641 -40.16 6.40 17.14
N SER A 642 -39.46 6.42 16.01
CA SER A 642 -39.47 5.30 15.07
C SER A 642 -38.42 4.23 15.39
N PHE A 643 -37.45 4.51 16.28
CA PHE A 643 -36.55 3.51 16.82
C PHE A 643 -37.26 2.60 17.82
N ASN A 644 -36.92 1.29 17.80
CA ASN A 644 -37.43 0.35 18.80
C ASN A 644 -36.98 0.76 20.20
N HIS A 645 -35.68 1.09 20.32
CA HIS A 645 -35.11 1.59 21.57
C HIS A 645 -34.13 2.72 21.33
N VAL A 646 -34.12 3.68 22.27
CA VAL A 646 -33.04 4.67 22.40
C VAL A 646 -32.29 4.33 23.69
N LEU A 647 -31.02 3.94 23.54
CA LEU A 647 -30.19 3.39 24.62
C LEU A 647 -28.99 4.27 24.90
N ILE A 648 -28.42 4.16 26.10
CA ILE A 648 -27.12 4.77 26.43
C ILE A 648 -26.20 3.68 26.93
N GLN A 649 -24.98 3.63 26.44
CA GLN A 649 -23.94 2.78 27.00
C GLN A 649 -23.33 3.45 28.25
N ASN A 650 -22.94 2.64 29.20
CA ASN A 650 -22.24 3.07 30.40
C ASN A 650 -20.73 2.78 30.26
N THR A 651 -19.89 3.55 30.96
CA THR A 651 -18.48 3.21 31.10
C THR A 651 -18.26 2.29 32.31
N TYR A 652 -17.01 1.94 32.58
CA TYR A 652 -16.65 1.16 33.77
C TYR A 652 -17.19 1.79 35.06
N ALA A 653 -16.97 3.10 35.23
CA ALA A 653 -17.33 3.78 36.48
C ALA A 653 -18.54 4.71 36.39
N LEU A 654 -19.01 5.06 35.17
CA LEU A 654 -20.13 6.01 35.04
C LEU A 654 -21.39 5.34 34.51
N ASN A 655 -22.51 5.65 35.16
CA ASN A 655 -23.84 5.51 34.60
C ASN A 655 -24.24 6.79 33.88
N PHE A 656 -24.88 6.61 32.73
CA PHE A 656 -25.47 7.72 31.98
C PHE A 656 -26.97 7.51 31.89
N ASP A 657 -27.72 8.44 32.48
CA ASP A 657 -29.17 8.35 32.57
C ASP A 657 -29.81 9.46 31.73
N PHE A 658 -30.94 9.17 31.10
CA PHE A 658 -31.78 10.20 30.50
C PHE A 658 -32.37 11.11 31.56
N VAL A 659 -32.49 12.39 31.24
CA VAL A 659 -33.11 13.36 32.14
C VAL A 659 -34.62 13.36 31.92
N LEU A 660 -35.39 13.37 32.99
CA LEU A 660 -36.83 13.57 32.91
C LEU A 660 -37.15 14.97 32.35
N SER A 661 -38.17 15.07 31.52
CA SER A 661 -38.65 16.36 31.03
C SER A 661 -39.41 17.13 32.10
N ASP A 662 -39.61 18.42 31.88
CA ASP A 662 -40.28 19.28 32.86
C ASP A 662 -41.72 18.88 33.15
N ASP A 663 -42.36 18.09 32.29
CA ASP A 663 -43.71 17.55 32.50
C ASP A 663 -43.76 16.31 33.41
N LEU A 664 -42.59 15.80 33.88
CA LEU A 664 -42.42 14.64 34.77
C LEU A 664 -43.02 13.33 34.23
N VAL A 665 -43.54 13.32 33.02
CA VAL A 665 -44.19 12.16 32.39
C VAL A 665 -43.33 11.57 31.28
N SER A 666 -42.58 12.42 30.60
CA SER A 666 -41.72 12.01 29.48
C SER A 666 -40.22 12.08 29.81
N ILE A 667 -39.44 11.26 29.17
CA ILE A 667 -37.96 11.22 29.28
C ILE A 667 -37.38 11.99 28.13
N ASN A 668 -36.55 12.99 28.40
CA ASN A 668 -35.82 13.71 27.37
C ASN A 668 -34.66 12.85 26.86
N LYS A 669 -34.86 12.19 25.75
CA LYS A 669 -33.87 11.30 25.12
C LYS A 669 -32.66 12.02 24.50
N THR A 670 -32.60 13.34 24.54
CA THR A 670 -31.46 14.14 24.07
C THR A 670 -30.66 14.78 25.22
N LEU A 671 -31.13 14.64 26.48
CA LEU A 671 -30.37 15.10 27.64
C LEU A 671 -29.88 13.90 28.47
N ILE A 672 -28.55 13.82 28.62
CA ILE A 672 -27.89 12.71 29.32
C ILE A 672 -27.14 13.25 30.52
N LYS A 673 -27.35 12.64 31.70
CA LYS A 673 -26.68 13.01 32.96
C LYS A 673 -25.65 11.92 33.34
N PRO A 674 -24.35 12.25 33.45
CA PRO A 674 -23.34 11.31 33.96
C PRO A 674 -23.36 11.24 35.49
N ASN A 675 -23.41 10.04 36.04
CA ASN A 675 -23.38 9.76 37.46
C ASN A 675 -22.30 8.70 37.76
N LEU A 676 -21.57 8.85 38.87
CA LEU A 676 -20.62 7.84 39.31
C LEU A 676 -21.37 6.59 39.80
N LYS A 677 -20.97 5.39 39.32
CA LYS A 677 -21.52 4.13 39.81
C LYS A 677 -21.18 3.91 41.29
N PRO A 678 -22.10 3.39 42.12
CA PRO A 678 -21.79 2.99 43.48
C PRO A 678 -20.63 1.97 43.45
N ASN A 679 -19.61 2.20 44.27
CA ASN A 679 -18.47 1.30 44.46
C ASN A 679 -17.60 1.04 43.20
N ALA A 680 -17.69 1.86 42.17
CA ALA A 680 -16.85 1.69 40.96
C ALA A 680 -15.37 1.85 41.27
N TYR A 681 -15.04 2.88 42.03
CA TYR A 681 -13.73 3.10 42.65
C TYR A 681 -13.88 4.11 43.79
N GLU A 682 -13.03 4.01 44.78
CA GLU A 682 -12.98 4.97 45.89
C GLU A 682 -11.65 5.70 45.90
N ILE A 683 -11.69 7.03 45.81
CA ILE A 683 -10.46 7.82 45.91
C ILE A 683 -9.99 7.79 47.36
N PRO A 684 -8.77 7.34 47.67
CA PRO A 684 -8.28 7.20 49.06
C PRO A 684 -8.41 8.47 49.89
N ASN A 685 -8.69 8.32 51.17
CA ASN A 685 -8.89 9.43 52.10
C ASN A 685 -7.57 10.04 52.59
N THR A 686 -6.75 10.49 51.64
CA THR A 686 -5.46 11.18 51.83
C THR A 686 -5.63 12.66 51.48
N SER A 687 -4.65 13.48 51.80
CA SER A 687 -4.66 14.92 51.41
C SER A 687 -4.78 15.12 49.92
N LEU A 688 -4.05 14.30 49.16
CA LEU A 688 -4.13 14.30 47.68
C LEU A 688 -5.49 13.77 47.20
N GLY A 689 -6.00 12.68 47.80
CA GLY A 689 -7.31 12.13 47.48
C GLY A 689 -8.45 13.13 47.77
N ASN A 690 -8.36 13.88 48.87
CA ASN A 690 -9.31 14.94 49.19
C ASN A 690 -9.32 16.06 48.15
N ALA A 691 -8.14 16.50 47.72
CA ALA A 691 -8.01 17.49 46.63
C ALA A 691 -8.59 16.96 45.29
N LEU A 692 -8.30 15.70 44.93
CA LEU A 692 -8.85 15.07 43.73
C LEU A 692 -10.39 14.93 43.78
N ARG A 693 -10.96 14.57 44.94
CA ARG A 693 -12.42 14.54 45.09
C ARG A 693 -13.07 15.92 44.86
N GLN A 694 -12.43 17.00 45.35
CA GLN A 694 -12.90 18.37 45.10
C GLN A 694 -12.82 18.76 43.62
N LEU A 695 -11.77 18.30 42.92
CA LEU A 695 -11.57 18.57 41.49
C LEU A 695 -12.54 17.79 40.63
N ARG A 696 -13.01 16.60 41.05
CA ARG A 696 -13.74 15.64 40.20
C ARG A 696 -14.98 16.19 39.49
N SER A 697 -15.63 17.22 40.03
CA SER A 697 -16.86 17.82 39.46
C SER A 697 -16.60 19.17 38.78
N ARG A 698 -15.39 19.61 38.61
CA ARG A 698 -15.06 20.91 38.01
C ARG A 698 -15.06 20.86 36.51
N ALA A 699 -15.47 21.94 35.86
CA ALA A 699 -15.49 22.07 34.42
C ALA A 699 -14.15 22.62 33.82
N ASP A 700 -13.37 23.26 34.68
CA ASP A 700 -12.15 24.00 34.32
C ASP A 700 -10.84 23.23 34.64
N LEU A 701 -10.88 21.91 34.59
CA LEU A 701 -9.73 21.06 34.87
C LEU A 701 -8.66 21.17 33.78
N SER A 702 -7.39 21.11 34.19
CA SER A 702 -6.28 20.93 33.24
C SER A 702 -6.41 19.57 32.53
N GLN A 703 -5.83 19.47 31.34
CA GLN A 703 -5.87 18.26 30.53
C GLN A 703 -5.40 17.03 31.30
N THR A 704 -4.34 17.15 32.10
CA THR A 704 -3.79 16.06 32.91
C THR A 704 -4.82 15.48 33.90
N TYR A 705 -5.55 16.32 34.59
CA TYR A 705 -6.59 15.85 35.50
C TYR A 705 -7.81 15.26 34.76
N GLN A 706 -8.16 15.83 33.60
CA GLN A 706 -9.19 15.24 32.76
C GLN A 706 -8.81 13.85 32.29
N GLU A 707 -7.58 13.63 31.82
CA GLU A 707 -7.05 12.33 31.39
C GLU A 707 -6.98 11.34 32.58
N PHE A 708 -6.58 11.80 33.75
CA PHE A 708 -6.56 10.97 34.94
C PHE A 708 -7.94 10.44 35.28
N PHE A 709 -8.94 11.33 35.41
CA PHE A 709 -10.31 10.91 35.73
C PHE A 709 -10.93 10.08 34.60
N ALA A 710 -10.70 10.44 33.33
CA ALA A 710 -11.14 9.64 32.20
C ALA A 710 -10.59 8.21 32.26
N SER A 711 -9.34 8.03 32.65
CA SER A 711 -8.75 6.71 32.76
C SER A 711 -9.37 5.88 33.91
N LEU A 712 -9.67 6.49 35.04
CA LEU A 712 -10.40 5.82 36.14
C LEU A 712 -11.82 5.45 35.70
N ASP A 713 -12.51 6.36 35.05
CA ASP A 713 -13.91 6.18 34.62
C ASP A 713 -14.04 5.06 33.57
N ASN A 714 -12.97 4.77 32.84
CA ASN A 714 -12.91 3.68 31.82
C ASN A 714 -12.20 2.41 32.32
N GLY A 715 -11.84 2.35 33.61
CA GLY A 715 -11.25 1.15 34.20
C GLY A 715 -9.77 0.95 33.90
N ILE A 716 -9.07 1.96 33.34
CA ILE A 716 -7.65 1.83 32.93
C ILE A 716 -6.76 2.03 34.15
N ASP A 717 -6.03 0.98 34.54
CA ASP A 717 -5.05 0.99 35.65
C ASP A 717 -5.57 1.53 37.00
N VAL A 718 -6.85 1.35 37.26
CA VAL A 718 -7.56 1.92 38.46
C VAL A 718 -6.79 1.58 39.73
N LYS A 719 -6.48 0.28 39.97
CA LYS A 719 -5.80 -0.19 41.15
C LYS A 719 -4.42 0.48 41.34
N THR A 720 -3.63 0.52 40.28
CA THR A 720 -2.30 1.12 40.31
C THR A 720 -2.33 2.61 40.59
N LYS A 721 -3.29 3.33 39.97
CA LYS A 721 -3.45 4.78 40.17
C LYS A 721 -3.94 5.12 41.58
N LEU A 722 -4.90 4.37 42.09
CA LEU A 722 -5.42 4.57 43.45
C LEU A 722 -4.36 4.23 44.50
N ASN A 723 -3.60 3.15 44.35
CA ASN A 723 -2.48 2.79 45.24
C ASN A 723 -1.40 3.88 45.30
N ARG A 724 -1.12 4.56 44.18
CA ARG A 724 -0.18 5.69 44.15
C ARG A 724 -0.70 6.88 44.96
N ILE A 725 -2.00 7.16 44.92
CA ILE A 725 -2.64 8.19 45.72
C ILE A 725 -2.59 7.82 47.21
N GLU A 726 -2.82 6.58 47.55
CA GLU A 726 -2.74 6.04 48.89
C GLU A 726 -1.31 6.11 49.44
N GLY A 727 -0.30 5.66 48.67
CA GLY A 727 1.10 5.73 49.08
C GLY A 727 1.63 7.15 49.22
N SER A 728 1.06 8.14 48.54
CA SER A 728 1.44 9.56 48.68
C SER A 728 1.04 10.13 50.06
N GLY A 729 0.16 9.47 50.79
CA GLY A 729 -0.18 9.84 52.18
C GLY A 729 0.97 9.74 53.19
N TYR A 730 1.98 8.91 52.90
CA TYR A 730 3.17 8.80 53.76
C TYR A 730 4.11 10.03 53.64
N LEU A 731 3.99 10.83 52.59
CA LEU A 731 4.74 12.07 52.39
C LEU A 731 4.10 13.26 53.08
N SER A 732 2.91 13.11 53.66
CA SER A 732 2.13 14.21 54.26
C SER A 732 2.61 14.64 55.64
N THR A 733 3.63 13.99 56.22
CA THR A 733 4.22 14.38 57.50
C THR A 733 5.18 15.56 57.41
N PHE A 734 5.44 16.05 56.19
CA PHE A 734 6.34 17.21 56.00
C PHE A 734 5.55 18.47 55.57
N SER A 735 5.29 19.31 56.56
CA SER A 735 4.94 20.73 56.58
C SER A 735 3.78 21.25 55.72
N ASN A 736 2.79 21.78 56.35
CA ASN A 736 1.48 22.25 55.93
C ASN A 736 1.43 23.47 54.94
N HIS A 737 2.52 24.07 54.55
CA HIS A 737 2.45 25.34 53.78
C HIS A 737 2.94 25.30 52.32
N ASN A 738 3.56 24.22 51.87
CA ASN A 738 4.07 24.15 50.49
C ASN A 738 3.61 22.90 49.71
N GLN A 739 2.64 22.17 50.21
CA GLN A 739 2.21 20.86 49.68
C GLN A 739 1.62 20.87 48.30
N SER A 740 0.84 21.88 47.90
CA SER A 740 0.14 21.87 46.61
C SER A 740 1.07 21.94 45.39
N ASN A 741 2.16 22.69 45.46
CA ASN A 741 3.12 22.84 44.36
C ASN A 741 4.11 21.66 44.25
N LEU A 742 4.51 21.07 45.35
CA LEU A 742 5.36 19.89 45.36
C LEU A 742 4.61 18.63 44.92
N MET A 743 3.37 18.47 45.37
CA MET A 743 2.52 17.32 44.98
C MET A 743 2.09 17.40 43.53
N GLN A 744 1.74 18.55 42.99
CA GLN A 744 1.45 18.72 41.58
C GLN A 744 2.61 18.27 40.68
N ASN A 745 3.85 18.63 41.04
CA ASN A 745 5.03 18.26 40.28
C ASN A 745 5.34 16.74 40.39
N ASN A 746 5.18 16.13 41.56
CA ASN A 746 5.42 14.69 41.74
C ASN A 746 4.32 13.84 41.07
N MET A 747 3.07 14.30 41.03
CA MET A 747 1.95 13.63 40.35
C MET A 747 2.11 13.66 38.84
N LEU A 748 2.60 14.77 38.27
CA LEU A 748 2.87 14.89 36.83
C LEU A 748 3.99 13.93 36.39
N PHE A 749 5.04 13.77 37.22
CA PHE A 749 6.13 12.80 36.94
C PHE A 749 5.68 11.34 37.02
N THR A 750 4.66 11.03 37.82
CA THR A 750 4.17 9.66 37.97
C THR A 750 3.06 9.30 36.95
N LEU A 751 2.37 10.28 36.40
CA LEU A 751 1.25 10.05 35.49
C LEU A 751 1.60 10.11 34.00
N HIS A 752 2.69 10.77 33.61
CA HIS A 752 3.13 10.89 32.23
C HIS A 752 4.66 10.85 32.07
N PRO A 753 5.25 9.68 31.88
CA PRO A 753 6.67 9.60 31.53
C PRO A 753 7.01 10.10 30.11
N LEU A 754 6.00 10.36 29.28
CA LEU A 754 6.19 10.56 27.84
C LEU A 754 6.17 12.02 27.33
N ASN A 755 5.85 13.04 28.12
CA ASN A 755 5.64 14.40 27.61
C ASN A 755 6.42 15.50 28.35
N ILE A 756 7.70 15.22 28.59
CA ILE A 756 8.60 16.18 29.28
C ILE A 756 8.83 17.46 28.48
N ASN A 757 8.88 17.38 27.14
CA ASN A 757 9.19 18.53 26.29
C ASN A 757 8.06 19.59 26.21
N ASN A 758 6.80 19.17 26.24
CA ASN A 758 5.65 20.11 26.20
C ASN A 758 5.40 20.76 27.55
N PHE A 759 5.83 20.14 28.64
CA PHE A 759 5.62 20.62 30.00
C PHE A 759 6.59 21.76 30.37
N ALA A 760 7.82 21.70 29.89
CA ALA A 760 8.84 22.69 30.15
C ALA A 760 8.54 24.07 29.51
N GLN A 761 7.83 24.09 28.39
CA GLN A 761 7.49 25.34 27.69
C GLN A 761 6.37 26.14 28.36
N ASN A 762 5.47 25.50 29.10
CA ASN A 762 4.26 26.16 29.60
C ASN A 762 4.35 26.66 31.06
N ASN A 763 5.39 26.36 31.82
CA ASN A 763 5.42 26.61 33.26
C ASN A 763 6.63 27.41 33.81
N ASN A 764 7.39 28.11 32.95
CA ASN A 764 8.58 28.90 33.38
C ASN A 764 9.56 28.14 34.27
N ILE A 765 9.72 26.84 34.11
CA ILE A 765 10.69 26.01 34.79
C ILE A 765 11.94 25.94 33.92
N LEU A 766 13.03 26.57 34.32
CA LEU A 766 14.33 26.38 33.69
C LEU A 766 14.82 24.95 33.98
N LEU A 767 14.52 24.02 33.07
CA LEU A 767 15.14 22.71 33.01
C LEU A 767 16.41 22.87 32.17
N ALA A 768 17.55 22.91 32.79
CA ALA A 768 18.83 22.73 32.11
C ALA A 768 18.93 21.23 31.73
N SER A 769 18.37 20.87 30.58
CA SER A 769 18.60 19.54 30.01
C SER A 769 19.87 19.58 29.19
N THR A 770 20.99 19.09 29.74
CA THR A 770 22.10 18.69 28.91
C THR A 770 21.76 17.34 28.28
N TYR A 771 21.51 17.34 26.98
CA TYR A 771 21.52 16.12 26.17
C TYR A 771 22.92 15.52 26.24
N LEU A 772 23.10 14.51 27.03
CA LEU A 772 24.27 13.63 26.89
C LEU A 772 23.97 12.68 25.73
N PRO A 773 24.90 12.51 24.78
CA PRO A 773 24.68 11.61 23.66
C PRO A 773 24.45 10.19 24.21
N ARG A 774 23.57 9.45 23.48
CA ARG A 774 23.35 8.01 23.71
C ARG A 774 24.70 7.30 23.76
N ILE A 775 25.15 6.88 24.92
CA ILE A 775 26.41 6.16 25.05
C ILE A 775 26.25 4.66 24.79
N PHE A 776 25.05 4.13 24.94
CA PHE A 776 24.71 2.75 24.54
C PHE A 776 23.27 2.72 24.02
N SER A 777 23.10 2.49 22.72
CA SER A 777 21.83 2.09 22.13
C SER A 777 22.02 0.75 21.43
N ASN A 778 21.74 -0.34 22.11
CA ASN A 778 21.05 -1.42 21.44
C ASN A 778 19.60 -0.95 21.32
N GLU A 779 18.92 -1.28 20.22
CA GLU A 779 17.53 -0.86 19.95
C GLU A 779 16.53 -1.28 21.06
N GLU A 780 16.97 -2.08 22.01
CA GLU A 780 16.18 -2.66 23.09
C GLU A 780 16.20 -1.85 24.41
N TYR A 781 17.27 -1.07 24.71
CA TYR A 781 17.42 -0.40 26.00
C TYR A 781 17.76 1.08 25.86
N PHE A 782 17.21 1.91 26.74
CA PHE A 782 17.58 3.33 26.83
C PHE A 782 17.77 3.77 28.29
N TRP A 783 18.57 4.79 28.49
CA TRP A 783 18.68 5.47 29.78
C TRP A 783 18.81 6.98 29.60
N HIS A 784 18.26 7.71 30.56
CA HIS A 784 18.34 9.16 30.63
C HIS A 784 18.77 9.62 32.02
N LEU A 785 19.68 10.59 32.07
CA LEU A 785 20.03 11.29 33.27
C LEU A 785 19.57 12.75 33.16
N THR A 786 18.64 13.18 34.01
CA THR A 786 18.13 14.54 34.02
C THR A 786 18.49 15.23 35.34
N PRO A 787 19.43 16.21 35.36
CA PRO A 787 19.70 16.99 36.56
C PRO A 787 18.49 17.91 36.84
N SER A 788 18.16 18.09 38.09
CA SER A 788 17.08 18.99 38.52
C SER A 788 17.60 19.98 39.56
N TYR A 789 17.26 21.25 39.37
CA TYR A 789 17.53 22.31 40.32
C TYR A 789 16.28 23.15 40.56
N LYS A 790 15.92 23.41 41.80
CA LYS A 790 14.78 24.28 42.14
C LYS A 790 15.16 25.17 43.30
N TYR A 791 14.90 26.47 43.16
CA TYR A 791 15.09 27.47 44.20
C TYR A 791 13.75 27.88 44.78
N TYR A 792 13.66 27.93 46.10
CA TYR A 792 12.46 28.33 46.84
C TYR A 792 12.75 29.60 47.63
N LYS A 793 11.84 30.56 47.60
CA LYS A 793 11.93 31.75 48.43
C LYS A 793 10.53 32.12 48.94
N ASP A 794 10.38 32.24 50.23
CA ASP A 794 9.22 32.69 50.94
C ASP A 794 9.60 33.74 51.99
N LYS A 795 8.63 34.37 52.63
CA LYS A 795 8.85 35.37 53.64
C LYS A 795 9.70 34.85 54.81
N ASP A 796 9.54 33.58 55.16
CA ASP A 796 10.09 32.98 56.34
C ASP A 796 11.28 31.99 56.09
N PHE A 797 11.53 31.68 54.82
CA PHE A 797 12.64 30.78 54.46
C PHE A 797 13.09 30.97 53.01
N SER A 798 14.32 30.51 52.76
CA SER A 798 14.82 30.29 51.39
C SER A 798 15.49 28.92 51.35
N GLY A 799 15.40 28.26 50.19
CA GLY A 799 15.98 26.94 50.06
C GLY A 799 16.26 26.56 48.61
N GLN A 800 17.10 25.60 48.42
CA GLN A 800 17.41 25.02 47.12
C GLN A 800 17.32 23.50 47.20
N LYS A 801 16.75 22.92 46.13
CA LYS A 801 16.72 21.48 45.91
C LYS A 801 17.55 21.18 44.67
N THR A 802 18.51 20.29 44.84
CA THR A 802 19.33 19.76 43.76
C THR A 802 19.11 18.26 43.66
N GLY A 803 19.03 17.73 42.48
CA GLY A 803 18.85 16.29 42.32
C GLY A 803 19.18 15.84 40.92
N ALA A 804 19.10 14.55 40.70
CA ALA A 804 19.18 13.92 39.39
C ALA A 804 18.17 12.78 39.31
N ASN A 805 17.52 12.67 38.19
CA ASN A 805 16.67 11.56 37.86
C ASN A 805 17.36 10.67 36.84
N ILE A 806 17.46 9.39 37.14
CA ILE A 806 17.97 8.37 36.23
C ILE A 806 16.78 7.53 35.78
N SER A 807 16.51 7.47 34.50
CA SER A 807 15.50 6.60 33.94
C SER A 807 16.18 5.52 33.12
N LEU A 808 15.83 4.27 33.37
CA LEU A 808 16.22 3.09 32.60
C LEU A 808 14.97 2.54 31.96
N GLY A 809 15.03 2.25 30.67
CA GLY A 809 13.89 1.67 29.97
C GLY A 809 14.30 0.61 28.97
N GLU A 810 13.37 -0.27 28.68
CA GLU A 810 13.44 -1.33 27.69
C GLU A 810 12.31 -1.16 26.70
N ASN A 811 12.64 -1.22 25.41
CA ASN A 811 11.67 -1.13 24.32
C ASN A 811 11.21 -2.52 23.91
N PHE A 812 9.91 -2.71 23.77
CA PHE A 812 9.28 -3.93 23.24
C PHE A 812 8.53 -3.56 21.97
N SER A 813 8.22 -4.55 21.15
CA SER A 813 7.45 -4.38 19.91
C SER A 813 6.03 -3.78 20.11
N SER A 814 5.50 -3.85 21.33
CA SER A 814 4.16 -3.36 21.70
C SER A 814 4.17 -2.21 22.72
N GLY A 815 5.33 -1.67 23.07
CA GLY A 815 5.47 -0.59 24.07
C GLY A 815 6.87 -0.49 24.67
N PHE A 816 6.98 0.20 25.80
CA PHE A 816 8.22 0.25 26.54
C PHE A 816 7.94 0.15 28.06
N LEU A 817 8.93 -0.34 28.79
CA LEU A 817 8.96 -0.36 30.26
C LEU A 817 10.06 0.58 30.73
N ALA A 818 9.76 1.50 31.61
CA ALA A 818 10.76 2.41 32.17
C ALA A 818 10.76 2.38 33.68
N TYR A 819 11.96 2.34 34.28
CA TYR A 819 12.23 2.51 35.71
C TYR A 819 12.88 3.87 35.92
N ALA A 820 12.34 4.67 36.82
CA ALA A 820 12.94 5.95 37.18
C ALA A 820 13.40 5.92 38.63
N LEU A 821 14.65 6.29 38.85
CA LEU A 821 15.26 6.54 40.17
C LEU A 821 15.52 8.04 40.32
N SER A 822 14.93 8.68 41.33
CA SER A 822 15.13 10.07 41.63
C SER A 822 15.96 10.23 42.88
N LEU A 823 17.14 10.85 42.77
CA LEU A 823 17.96 11.21 43.88
C LEU A 823 17.90 12.74 44.07
N SER A 824 17.51 13.21 45.22
CA SER A 824 17.47 14.64 45.48
C SER A 824 17.89 14.99 46.92
N SER A 825 18.58 16.11 47.06
CA SER A 825 18.84 16.72 48.36
C SER A 825 18.22 18.12 48.38
N ALA A 826 17.64 18.51 49.50
CA ALA A 826 17.12 19.84 49.71
C ALA A 826 17.75 20.47 50.96
N LYS A 827 18.14 21.73 50.81
CA LYS A 827 18.62 22.54 51.95
C LYS A 827 17.71 23.76 52.08
N PHE A 828 17.13 23.95 53.25
CA PHE A 828 16.30 25.10 53.57
C PHE A 828 16.93 25.87 54.72
N ASN A 829 17.00 27.19 54.57
CA ASN A 829 17.47 28.12 55.58
C ASN A 829 16.22 28.93 56.04
N PHE A 830 15.98 28.95 57.35
CA PHE A 830 14.88 29.69 57.93
C PHE A 830 15.39 31.02 58.52
N ASN A 831 14.54 32.05 58.52
CA ASN A 831 14.93 33.35 59.00
C ASN A 831 15.19 33.40 60.53
N ASN A 832 14.86 32.32 61.24
CA ASN A 832 15.22 32.15 62.70
C ASN A 832 16.58 31.51 62.92
N GLY A 833 17.41 31.28 61.85
CA GLY A 833 18.76 30.77 61.93
C GLY A 833 18.86 29.25 61.99
N SER A 834 17.75 28.50 61.79
CA SER A 834 17.76 27.04 61.70
C SER A 834 17.88 26.56 60.24
N ASP A 835 18.60 25.47 60.05
CA ASP A 835 18.80 24.80 58.74
C ASP A 835 18.16 23.42 58.74
N LEU A 836 17.40 23.11 57.74
CA LEU A 836 16.92 21.78 57.46
C LEU A 836 17.59 21.18 56.24
N LYS A 837 18.15 19.99 56.37
CA LYS A 837 18.66 19.20 55.23
C LYS A 837 17.84 17.93 55.11
N SER A 838 17.29 17.66 53.92
CA SER A 838 16.64 16.38 53.65
C SER A 838 17.31 15.72 52.46
N TYR A 839 17.39 14.41 52.48
CA TYR A 839 17.89 13.56 51.41
C TYR A 839 16.76 12.57 51.08
N ASN A 840 16.36 12.52 49.80
CA ASN A 840 15.37 11.55 49.32
C ASN A 840 16.00 10.70 48.22
N MET A 841 15.81 9.44 48.32
CA MET A 841 16.14 8.45 47.29
C MET A 841 14.87 8.04 46.55
#